data_3457e5ae8e31553613a89ff9a3152f2f
#
_entry.id   3457e5ae8e31553613a89ff9a3152f2f
#
_cell.length_a   1.000
_cell.length_b   1.000
_cell.length_c   1.000
_cell.angle_alpha   90.00
_cell.angle_beta   90.00
_cell.angle_gamma   90.00
#
_symmetry.space_group_name_H-M   'P 1'
#
loop_
_entity.id
_entity.type
_entity.pdbx_description
1 polymer ?
#
loop_
_entity_poly.entity_id
_entity_poly.type
_entity_poly.pdbx_seq_one_letter_code
_entity_poly.pdbx_strand_id
1 'polypeptide(L)'
;MTRPGLRFAFGMGSGILVGILGLLVSFEAAWTGSPARRSGVLELPGLTHPVRIDRDRRDTPTLLARDADDAYEALGFVQAQDRFFEMDLLRRAAAGRLSALFGPATLGVDRRVAPFDLSAVARAAYAAAPVAERRRLRAFTRGVNAGLRDLSHRPFAYALLGVRPRPWKPWDSYLVIGAMYLELQDPDDRRGENLAVLHKIFPKALYRFLAAPGNRWDAPLEGPPFHLPPLPGPSVFNLRKIARGHFAKEREGPDRLGGPGRALAGSNGFAVSGRFTRSHAALLANDMHLHLGLPTIWYRAEIRFRTRGGRRVRLLGVTLPGVPALVVGTNFHVAWGFTNTEGDWVDLIRLVPLPGHPLDYETPQGPRRIQIVKRWIRVRGGKPVPIIVRRTIWGPVIGKTPGGVLLVSRWVGEDPRGYRINAERALETSRTVIQAIRAANRLGIPEQNFVVADRGGNIGWSVAGAIPRRVGHCKNPLPQSWAQGQCRWRGYLPPHAYPRIIDPKDGFIWTANQRIVDGHALHLIGDGGYDLGARARQIRNDLRALKPPITARDLLAIELDDRAVFLAHWRRLLIEVLTPEVRLGHPRRIALRNAVRHWQACACTSSVGYDLVWTFRKIVKHAVLAPFLQLAKKADPHFKNPLGAMAEGPVWAIATSRPRWLLAPRYPDWRAFFLHAIDRLIRLRWRSGTGFRKDTWGRQNRIVIANPLAGGIPVIGPWLLDLPPTEIPGDSNMPRVQTHALGASERMVVDLGHPNRSLFELPGGESGNPASPFYTDEFPAWLKGLPEPFAPGRPHSVMLLWPEPKGKRAHPVRRPIVPERGFFG
;
A
#
# COMPACT_ATOMS: atom_id res chain seq x y z
N MET A 1 -66.24 23.76 23.50
CA MET A 1 -64.83 23.62 23.86
C MET A 1 -64.12 22.79 22.77
N THR A 2 -63.56 23.45 21.82
CA THR A 2 -62.83 22.85 20.69
C THR A 2 -61.35 22.69 21.08
N ARG A 3 -60.82 21.45 21.00
CA ARG A 3 -59.43 21.08 21.37
C ARG A 3 -58.43 21.62 20.36
N PRO A 4 -57.57 22.58 20.72
CA PRO A 4 -56.50 23.07 19.81
C PRO A 4 -55.30 22.10 19.63
N GLY A 5 -55.16 21.10 20.50
CA GLY A 5 -53.95 20.22 20.51
C GLY A 5 -53.85 19.22 19.37
N LEU A 6 -54.91 18.81 18.71
CA LEU A 6 -54.87 17.79 17.66
C LEU A 6 -54.37 18.34 16.30
N ARG A 7 -54.61 19.62 16.01
CA ARG A 7 -54.16 20.27 14.77
C ARG A 7 -52.63 20.56 14.74
N PHE A 8 -52.06 20.75 15.93
CA PHE A 8 -50.61 21.00 16.06
C PHE A 8 -49.77 19.69 15.89
N ALA A 9 -50.31 18.57 16.40
CA ALA A 9 -49.65 17.26 16.24
C ALA A 9 -49.72 16.73 14.80
N PHE A 10 -50.81 16.99 14.07
CA PHE A 10 -50.96 16.62 12.66
C PHE A 10 -50.06 17.49 11.75
N GLY A 11 -49.89 18.78 12.06
CA GLY A 11 -49.03 19.69 11.29
C GLY A 11 -47.55 19.34 11.46
N MET A 12 -47.09 18.97 12.65
CA MET A 12 -45.69 18.52 12.89
C MET A 12 -45.42 17.16 12.26
N GLY A 13 -46.35 16.21 12.33
CA GLY A 13 -46.21 14.90 11.69
C GLY A 13 -46.09 15.01 10.15
N SER A 14 -46.93 15.84 9.54
CA SER A 14 -46.90 16.10 8.09
C SER A 14 -45.62 16.83 7.66
N GLY A 15 -45.10 17.78 8.42
CA GLY A 15 -43.87 18.48 8.14
C GLY A 15 -42.64 17.57 8.24
N ILE A 16 -42.64 16.68 9.22
CA ILE A 16 -41.56 15.66 9.36
C ILE A 16 -41.66 14.65 8.22
N LEU A 17 -42.82 14.19 7.82
CA LEU A 17 -43.00 13.25 6.70
C LEU A 17 -42.60 13.86 5.37
N VAL A 18 -42.96 15.11 5.09
CA VAL A 18 -42.55 15.87 3.91
C VAL A 18 -41.04 16.11 3.93
N GLY A 19 -40.46 16.40 5.09
CA GLY A 19 -39.01 16.54 5.25
C GLY A 19 -38.26 15.22 4.99
N ILE A 20 -38.75 14.12 5.51
CA ILE A 20 -38.19 12.77 5.27
C ILE A 20 -38.36 12.37 3.80
N LEU A 21 -39.51 12.60 3.20
CA LEU A 21 -39.78 12.32 1.79
C LEU A 21 -38.88 13.19 0.89
N GLY A 22 -38.72 14.47 1.20
CA GLY A 22 -37.77 15.37 0.49
C GLY A 22 -36.31 14.92 0.61
N LEU A 23 -35.90 14.42 1.78
CA LEU A 23 -34.59 13.83 1.99
C LEU A 23 -34.41 12.52 1.21
N LEU A 24 -35.39 11.64 1.20
CA LEU A 24 -35.40 10.40 0.44
C LEU A 24 -35.33 10.66 -1.07
N VAL A 25 -36.15 11.57 -1.60
CA VAL A 25 -36.12 11.96 -3.00
C VAL A 25 -34.78 12.63 -3.39
N SER A 26 -34.25 13.46 -2.49
CA SER A 26 -32.93 14.08 -2.71
C SER A 26 -31.81 13.05 -2.64
N PHE A 27 -31.91 12.05 -1.79
CA PHE A 27 -30.98 10.93 -1.70
C PHE A 27 -31.07 10.05 -2.94
N GLU A 28 -32.27 9.68 -3.38
CA GLU A 28 -32.49 8.90 -4.59
C GLU A 28 -31.96 9.62 -5.85
N ALA A 29 -32.25 10.91 -5.99
CA ALA A 29 -31.72 11.73 -7.08
C ALA A 29 -30.19 11.84 -7.03
N ALA A 30 -29.58 11.92 -5.85
CA ALA A 30 -28.13 11.91 -5.70
C ALA A 30 -27.54 10.51 -5.93
N TRP A 31 -28.26 9.45 -5.56
CA TRP A 31 -27.86 8.06 -5.73
C TRP A 31 -27.90 7.64 -7.21
N THR A 32 -29.02 7.90 -7.91
CA THR A 32 -29.26 7.49 -9.29
C THR A 32 -28.82 8.55 -10.31
N GLY A 33 -28.63 9.79 -9.89
CA GLY A 33 -28.53 10.94 -10.79
C GLY A 33 -27.14 11.23 -11.39
N SER A 34 -26.08 10.47 -11.00
CA SER A 34 -24.73 10.72 -11.51
C SER A 34 -24.07 9.51 -12.20
N PRO A 35 -24.81 8.68 -12.97
CA PRO A 35 -24.17 7.64 -13.76
C PRO A 35 -23.33 8.27 -14.86
N ALA A 36 -22.13 7.69 -15.06
CA ALA A 36 -21.28 8.06 -16.18
C ALA A 36 -21.99 7.79 -17.52
N ARG A 37 -21.91 8.73 -18.44
CA ARG A 37 -22.35 8.51 -19.82
C ARG A 37 -21.44 7.48 -20.48
N ARG A 38 -22.00 6.43 -21.06
CA ARG A 38 -21.23 5.33 -21.66
C ARG A 38 -21.33 5.26 -23.18
N SER A 39 -22.25 6.04 -23.81
CA SER A 39 -22.46 6.03 -25.25
C SER A 39 -22.82 7.42 -25.76
N GLY A 40 -22.72 7.59 -27.09
CA GLY A 40 -23.07 8.84 -27.80
C GLY A 40 -21.83 9.61 -28.23
N VAL A 41 -22.09 10.85 -28.64
CA VAL A 41 -21.07 11.78 -29.14
C VAL A 41 -21.00 12.99 -28.21
N LEU A 42 -19.77 13.42 -27.88
CA LEU A 42 -19.52 14.59 -27.05
C LEU A 42 -18.39 15.43 -27.64
N GLU A 43 -18.58 16.73 -27.73
CA GLU A 43 -17.55 17.68 -28.13
C GLU A 43 -16.69 18.04 -26.88
N LEU A 44 -15.36 17.93 -26.99
CA LEU A 44 -14.41 18.24 -25.92
C LEU A 44 -13.44 19.33 -26.37
N PRO A 45 -13.29 20.41 -25.57
CA PRO A 45 -12.30 21.45 -25.83
C PRO A 45 -10.90 20.88 -25.59
N GLY A 46 -10.03 20.93 -26.57
CA GLY A 46 -8.61 20.56 -26.42
C GLY A 46 -8.20 19.31 -27.17
N LEU A 47 -9.12 18.49 -27.60
CA LEU A 47 -8.82 17.41 -28.54
C LEU A 47 -8.37 17.99 -29.91
N THR A 48 -7.38 17.33 -30.50
CA THR A 48 -6.96 17.65 -31.89
C THR A 48 -7.59 16.71 -32.89
N HIS A 49 -7.92 15.48 -32.47
CA HIS A 49 -8.57 14.46 -33.31
C HIS A 49 -9.65 13.75 -32.47
N PRO A 50 -10.65 13.13 -33.18
CA PRO A 50 -11.64 12.30 -32.50
C PRO A 50 -10.99 11.16 -31.71
N VAL A 51 -11.58 10.85 -30.54
CA VAL A 51 -11.20 9.69 -29.72
C VAL A 51 -12.43 8.80 -29.58
N ARG A 52 -12.25 7.50 -29.83
CA ARG A 52 -13.27 6.49 -29.59
C ARG A 52 -12.97 5.80 -28.24
N ILE A 53 -13.99 5.67 -27.41
CA ILE A 53 -13.96 4.95 -26.13
C ILE A 53 -14.91 3.76 -26.26
N ASP A 54 -14.34 2.57 -26.24
CA ASP A 54 -15.07 1.31 -26.18
C ASP A 54 -15.06 0.81 -24.72
N ARG A 55 -16.22 0.52 -24.15
CA ARG A 55 -16.32 -0.12 -22.84
C ARG A 55 -16.87 -1.53 -23.00
N ASP A 56 -16.23 -2.51 -22.35
CA ASP A 56 -16.69 -3.89 -22.38
C ASP A 56 -17.82 -4.16 -21.35
N ARG A 57 -18.15 -5.42 -21.13
CA ARG A 57 -19.20 -5.82 -20.20
C ARG A 57 -18.88 -5.57 -18.72
N ARG A 58 -17.60 -5.33 -18.39
CA ARG A 58 -17.11 -4.96 -17.06
C ARG A 58 -16.81 -3.47 -16.95
N ASP A 59 -17.27 -2.69 -17.93
CA ASP A 59 -17.06 -1.26 -18.04
C ASP A 59 -15.58 -0.85 -18.20
N THR A 60 -14.69 -1.79 -18.52
CA THR A 60 -13.27 -1.51 -18.75
C THR A 60 -13.11 -0.72 -20.04
N PRO A 61 -12.53 0.50 -20.02
CA PRO A 61 -12.39 1.32 -21.21
C PRO A 61 -11.20 0.92 -22.08
N THR A 62 -11.41 0.90 -23.40
CA THR A 62 -10.38 0.93 -24.43
C THR A 62 -10.41 2.29 -25.11
N LEU A 63 -9.34 3.07 -24.98
CA LEU A 63 -9.20 4.40 -25.54
C LEU A 63 -8.46 4.34 -26.86
N LEU A 64 -9.13 4.70 -27.97
CA LEU A 64 -8.58 4.68 -29.31
C LEU A 64 -8.37 6.12 -29.79
N ALA A 65 -7.13 6.59 -29.77
CA ALA A 65 -6.76 7.96 -30.15
C ALA A 65 -5.72 7.99 -31.28
N ARG A 66 -5.63 9.11 -31.97
CA ARG A 66 -4.60 9.31 -32.99
C ARG A 66 -3.23 9.61 -32.36
N ASP A 67 -3.19 10.34 -31.24
CA ASP A 67 -1.96 10.70 -30.57
C ASP A 67 -2.07 10.57 -29.04
N ALA A 68 -0.93 10.75 -28.35
CA ALA A 68 -0.85 10.57 -26.91
C ALA A 68 -1.60 11.65 -26.12
N ASP A 69 -1.62 12.90 -26.59
CA ASP A 69 -2.25 13.99 -25.85
C ASP A 69 -3.78 13.79 -25.84
N ASP A 70 -4.38 13.43 -26.99
CA ASP A 70 -5.80 13.08 -27.11
C ASP A 70 -6.14 11.84 -26.28
N ALA A 71 -5.25 10.80 -26.27
CA ALA A 71 -5.44 9.59 -25.47
C ALA A 71 -5.48 9.89 -23.96
N TYR A 72 -4.57 10.73 -23.45
CA TYR A 72 -4.54 11.08 -22.02
C TYR A 72 -5.61 12.09 -21.62
N GLU A 73 -6.11 12.91 -22.57
CA GLU A 73 -7.32 13.71 -22.35
C GLU A 73 -8.54 12.82 -22.17
N ALA A 74 -8.72 11.81 -23.02
CA ALA A 74 -9.77 10.82 -22.89
C ALA A 74 -9.65 9.99 -21.59
N LEU A 75 -8.43 9.62 -21.18
CA LEU A 75 -8.21 8.93 -19.89
C LEU A 75 -8.69 9.79 -18.72
N GLY A 76 -8.33 11.08 -18.72
CA GLY A 76 -8.79 12.01 -17.70
C GLY A 76 -10.31 12.13 -17.67
N PHE A 77 -10.94 12.13 -18.82
CA PHE A 77 -12.39 12.19 -18.97
C PHE A 77 -13.08 10.98 -18.33
N VAL A 78 -12.69 9.75 -18.70
CA VAL A 78 -13.31 8.54 -18.13
C VAL A 78 -13.04 8.37 -16.64
N GLN A 79 -11.83 8.66 -16.19
CA GLN A 79 -11.51 8.60 -14.75
C GLN A 79 -12.34 9.59 -13.92
N ALA A 80 -12.60 10.78 -14.46
CA ALA A 80 -13.42 11.76 -13.74
C ALA A 80 -14.90 11.37 -13.71
N GLN A 81 -15.42 10.76 -14.77
CA GLN A 81 -16.78 10.23 -14.77
C GLN A 81 -16.97 9.14 -13.73
N ASP A 82 -16.00 8.23 -13.61
CA ASP A 82 -16.11 7.04 -12.76
C ASP A 82 -15.55 7.24 -11.33
N ARG A 83 -14.49 8.06 -11.13
CA ARG A 83 -13.64 8.05 -9.94
C ARG A 83 -13.28 9.41 -9.36
N PHE A 84 -13.97 10.51 -9.73
CA PHE A 84 -13.53 11.87 -9.35
C PHE A 84 -13.43 12.07 -7.83
N PHE A 85 -14.33 11.47 -7.04
CA PHE A 85 -14.27 11.62 -5.58
C PHE A 85 -13.02 10.99 -4.99
N GLU A 86 -12.65 9.81 -5.45
CA GLU A 86 -11.42 9.10 -5.05
C GLU A 86 -10.17 9.92 -5.42
N MET A 87 -10.12 10.45 -6.66
CA MET A 87 -9.06 11.36 -7.11
C MET A 87 -8.94 12.57 -6.18
N ASP A 88 -10.06 13.18 -5.77
CA ASP A 88 -10.11 14.33 -4.85
C ASP A 88 -9.67 13.95 -3.43
N LEU A 89 -10.00 12.73 -2.95
CA LEU A 89 -9.52 12.23 -1.66
C LEU A 89 -8.00 12.09 -1.65
N LEU A 90 -7.40 11.48 -2.67
CA LEU A 90 -5.96 11.28 -2.75
C LEU A 90 -5.21 12.61 -2.80
N ARG A 91 -5.60 13.56 -3.67
CA ARG A 91 -4.94 14.89 -3.70
C ARG A 91 -5.12 15.66 -2.39
N ARG A 92 -6.26 15.50 -1.67
CA ARG A 92 -6.49 16.15 -0.37
C ARG A 92 -5.70 15.48 0.75
N ALA A 93 -5.57 14.17 0.75
CA ALA A 93 -4.76 13.44 1.71
C ALA A 93 -3.30 13.94 1.67
N ALA A 94 -2.71 14.00 0.47
CA ALA A 94 -1.37 14.54 0.30
C ALA A 94 -1.25 16.03 0.64
N ALA A 95 -2.29 16.82 0.37
CA ALA A 95 -2.30 18.24 0.65
C ALA A 95 -2.60 18.59 2.12
N GLY A 96 -2.90 17.62 3.01
CA GLY A 96 -3.34 17.86 4.38
C GLY A 96 -4.66 18.66 4.44
N ARG A 97 -5.68 18.23 3.65
CA ARG A 97 -6.96 18.95 3.48
C ARG A 97 -8.19 18.05 3.59
N LEU A 98 -8.06 16.88 4.20
CA LEU A 98 -9.19 15.97 4.43
C LEU A 98 -10.22 16.57 5.39
N SER A 99 -9.78 17.32 6.41
CA SER A 99 -10.67 17.97 7.38
C SER A 99 -11.62 18.99 6.76
N ALA A 100 -11.29 19.51 5.58
CA ALA A 100 -12.20 20.37 4.82
C ALA A 100 -13.42 19.62 4.25
N LEU A 101 -13.38 18.27 4.20
CA LEU A 101 -14.49 17.39 3.83
C LEU A 101 -15.12 16.72 5.05
N PHE A 102 -14.29 16.13 5.93
CA PHE A 102 -14.73 15.22 7.00
C PHE A 102 -14.72 15.86 8.40
N GLY A 103 -14.42 17.16 8.50
CA GLY A 103 -14.43 17.85 9.79
C GLY A 103 -13.30 17.39 10.73
N PRO A 104 -13.52 17.44 12.06
CA PRO A 104 -12.48 17.15 13.05
C PRO A 104 -11.91 15.72 12.98
N ALA A 105 -12.65 14.75 12.46
CA ALA A 105 -12.25 13.34 12.42
C ALA A 105 -10.91 13.09 11.70
N THR A 106 -10.58 13.91 10.70
CA THR A 106 -9.33 13.80 9.92
C THR A 106 -8.28 14.84 10.26
N LEU A 107 -8.52 15.68 11.28
CA LEU A 107 -7.60 16.76 11.66
C LEU A 107 -6.22 16.24 12.09
N GLY A 108 -6.17 15.09 12.76
CA GLY A 108 -4.91 14.43 13.13
C GLY A 108 -4.05 14.06 11.93
N VAL A 109 -4.69 13.56 10.85
CA VAL A 109 -4.01 13.23 9.58
C VAL A 109 -3.48 14.49 8.92
N ASP A 110 -4.32 15.54 8.79
CA ASP A 110 -3.91 16.80 8.16
C ASP A 110 -2.77 17.46 8.92
N ARG A 111 -2.79 17.44 10.26
CA ARG A 111 -1.70 17.98 11.09
C ARG A 111 -0.36 17.26 10.86
N ARG A 112 -0.40 15.95 10.68
CA ARG A 112 0.80 15.14 10.43
C ARG A 112 1.41 15.44 9.06
N VAL A 113 0.60 15.64 8.03
CA VAL A 113 1.06 15.87 6.65
C VAL A 113 1.49 17.32 6.42
N ALA A 114 0.86 18.28 7.09
CA ALA A 114 1.05 19.71 6.86
C ALA A 114 2.51 20.22 6.94
N PRO A 115 3.42 19.68 7.79
CA PRO A 115 4.83 20.09 7.80
C PRO A 115 5.56 19.91 6.47
N PHE A 116 5.21 18.87 5.70
CA PHE A 116 5.87 18.51 4.44
C PHE A 116 5.47 19.39 3.25
N ASP A 117 4.32 20.09 3.32
CA ASP A 117 3.80 20.99 2.26
C ASP A 117 3.83 20.36 0.86
N LEU A 118 3.33 19.14 0.72
CA LEU A 118 3.31 18.46 -0.57
C LEU A 118 2.58 19.25 -1.66
N SER A 119 1.72 20.22 -1.28
CA SER A 119 1.12 21.15 -2.24
C SER A 119 2.15 22.10 -2.88
N ALA A 120 3.14 22.58 -2.13
CA ALA A 120 4.23 23.38 -2.69
C ALA A 120 5.18 22.51 -3.51
N VAL A 121 5.49 21.31 -3.02
CA VAL A 121 6.31 20.30 -3.73
C VAL A 121 5.71 19.98 -5.09
N ALA A 122 4.41 19.65 -5.16
CA ALA A 122 3.70 19.32 -6.41
C ALA A 122 3.72 20.49 -7.42
N ARG A 123 3.53 21.72 -6.95
CA ARG A 123 3.65 22.93 -7.83
C ARG A 123 5.07 23.12 -8.34
N ALA A 124 6.07 22.96 -7.47
CA ALA A 124 7.48 23.07 -7.87
C ALA A 124 7.88 21.97 -8.86
N ALA A 125 7.44 20.72 -8.63
CA ALA A 125 7.63 19.61 -9.55
C ALA A 125 7.01 19.90 -10.94
N TYR A 126 5.77 20.42 -10.98
CA TYR A 126 5.11 20.81 -12.22
C TYR A 126 5.85 21.94 -12.94
N ALA A 127 6.32 22.96 -12.22
CA ALA A 127 7.08 24.07 -12.79
C ALA A 127 8.40 23.59 -13.42
N ALA A 128 9.07 22.64 -12.75
CA ALA A 128 10.34 22.05 -13.21
C ALA A 128 10.17 20.94 -14.23
N ALA A 129 8.95 20.44 -14.48
CA ALA A 129 8.69 19.34 -15.39
C ALA A 129 9.02 19.69 -16.85
N PRO A 130 9.53 18.75 -17.65
CA PRO A 130 9.75 18.92 -19.09
C PRO A 130 8.47 19.35 -19.82
N VAL A 131 8.64 20.09 -20.92
CA VAL A 131 7.49 20.62 -21.73
C VAL A 131 6.53 19.49 -22.12
N ALA A 132 7.05 18.33 -22.52
CA ALA A 132 6.24 17.18 -22.93
C ALA A 132 5.39 16.64 -21.77
N GLU A 133 5.94 16.59 -20.54
CA GLU A 133 5.22 16.16 -19.35
C GLU A 133 4.14 17.17 -18.93
N ARG A 134 4.47 18.47 -18.93
CA ARG A 134 3.47 19.51 -18.67
C ARG A 134 2.33 19.48 -19.68
N ARG A 135 2.60 19.15 -20.97
CA ARG A 135 1.58 19.02 -22.00
C ARG A 135 0.64 17.85 -21.72
N ARG A 136 1.17 16.67 -21.39
CA ARG A 136 0.39 15.49 -20.96
C ARG A 136 -0.48 15.80 -19.74
N LEU A 137 0.08 16.41 -18.69
CA LEU A 137 -0.65 16.80 -17.49
C LEU A 137 -1.77 17.81 -17.78
N ARG A 138 -1.57 18.74 -18.72
CA ARG A 138 -2.62 19.67 -19.15
C ARG A 138 -3.73 18.99 -19.92
N ALA A 139 -3.39 18.10 -20.87
CA ALA A 139 -4.35 17.32 -21.63
C ALA A 139 -5.23 16.48 -20.70
N PHE A 140 -4.61 15.71 -19.80
CA PHE A 140 -5.30 14.96 -18.77
C PHE A 140 -6.21 15.84 -17.90
N THR A 141 -5.72 16.99 -17.47
CA THR A 141 -6.49 17.97 -16.66
C THR A 141 -7.73 18.47 -17.39
N ARG A 142 -7.63 18.75 -18.71
CA ARG A 142 -8.79 19.14 -19.52
C ARG A 142 -9.82 18.03 -19.54
N GLY A 143 -9.37 16.79 -19.79
CA GLY A 143 -10.22 15.60 -19.76
C GLY A 143 -10.93 15.41 -18.44
N VAL A 144 -10.18 15.46 -17.32
CA VAL A 144 -10.76 15.34 -15.95
C VAL A 144 -11.85 16.40 -15.73
N ASN A 145 -11.58 17.65 -16.07
CA ASN A 145 -12.57 18.72 -15.87
C ASN A 145 -13.77 18.61 -16.84
N ALA A 146 -13.57 18.06 -18.02
CA ALA A 146 -14.65 17.80 -18.96
C ALA A 146 -15.54 16.63 -18.47
N GLY A 147 -14.92 15.51 -18.03
CA GLY A 147 -15.66 14.37 -17.48
C GLY A 147 -16.48 14.73 -16.24
N LEU A 148 -15.91 15.58 -15.36
CA LEU A 148 -16.66 16.08 -14.21
C LEU A 148 -17.84 16.97 -14.60
N ARG A 149 -17.74 17.76 -15.68
CA ARG A 149 -18.86 18.58 -16.19
C ARG A 149 -19.92 17.79 -16.93
N ASP A 150 -19.54 16.66 -17.55
CA ASP A 150 -20.48 15.82 -18.31
C ASP A 150 -21.46 15.06 -17.40
N LEU A 151 -21.11 14.89 -16.12
CA LEU A 151 -22.03 14.29 -15.15
C LEU A 151 -23.25 15.19 -14.96
N SER A 152 -24.46 14.64 -15.17
CA SER A 152 -25.72 15.36 -15.04
C SER A 152 -25.97 15.89 -13.64
N HIS A 153 -25.44 15.19 -12.64
CA HIS A 153 -25.51 15.55 -11.22
C HIS A 153 -24.11 15.46 -10.58
N ARG A 154 -23.98 16.07 -9.40
CA ARG A 154 -22.73 15.90 -8.62
C ARG A 154 -22.51 14.43 -8.30
N PRO A 155 -21.25 13.94 -8.34
CA PRO A 155 -20.96 12.59 -7.84
C PRO A 155 -21.58 12.39 -6.45
N PHE A 156 -22.17 11.24 -6.23
CA PHE A 156 -22.91 10.84 -5.00
C PHE A 156 -22.22 11.32 -3.71
N ALA A 157 -20.92 11.11 -3.58
CA ALA A 157 -20.16 11.51 -2.40
C ALA A 157 -20.25 13.01 -2.08
N TYR A 158 -20.25 13.87 -3.09
CA TYR A 158 -20.35 15.32 -2.90
C TYR A 158 -21.78 15.75 -2.56
N ALA A 159 -22.79 15.06 -3.09
CA ALA A 159 -24.17 15.28 -2.72
C ALA A 159 -24.38 14.93 -1.24
N LEU A 160 -23.92 13.76 -0.82
CA LEU A 160 -23.99 13.29 0.58
C LEU A 160 -23.24 14.24 1.54
N LEU A 161 -22.07 14.71 1.14
CA LEU A 161 -21.30 15.64 1.95
C LEU A 161 -21.82 17.09 1.88
N GLY A 162 -22.78 17.42 1.03
CA GLY A 162 -23.28 18.79 0.86
C GLY A 162 -22.22 19.79 0.37
N VAL A 163 -21.21 19.32 -0.37
CA VAL A 163 -20.11 20.15 -0.89
C VAL A 163 -20.06 20.09 -2.43
N ARG A 164 -19.33 21.05 -3.03
CA ARG A 164 -19.10 21.04 -4.47
C ARG A 164 -17.69 20.52 -4.81
N PRO A 165 -17.54 19.68 -5.83
CA PRO A 165 -16.23 19.28 -6.31
C PRO A 165 -15.45 20.49 -6.81
N ARG A 166 -14.13 20.51 -6.57
CA ARG A 166 -13.23 21.56 -7.09
C ARG A 166 -12.58 21.07 -8.38
N PRO A 167 -12.44 21.93 -9.39
CA PRO A 167 -11.76 21.59 -10.64
C PRO A 167 -10.35 21.01 -10.37
N TRP A 168 -9.93 20.12 -11.25
CA TRP A 168 -8.58 19.54 -11.25
C TRP A 168 -7.56 20.55 -11.78
N LYS A 169 -6.36 20.55 -11.23
CA LYS A 169 -5.23 21.34 -11.68
C LYS A 169 -4.09 20.44 -12.15
N PRO A 170 -3.22 20.86 -13.08
CA PRO A 170 -2.18 19.97 -13.62
C PRO A 170 -1.24 19.37 -12.58
N TRP A 171 -0.96 20.07 -11.49
CA TRP A 171 -0.13 19.56 -10.39
C TRP A 171 -0.87 18.66 -9.40
N ASP A 172 -2.20 18.52 -9.51
CA ASP A 172 -2.96 17.65 -8.61
C ASP A 172 -2.61 16.17 -8.86
N SER A 173 -2.18 15.81 -10.07
CA SER A 173 -1.66 14.47 -10.37
C SER A 173 -0.39 14.13 -9.57
N TYR A 174 0.46 15.11 -9.30
CA TYR A 174 1.61 14.92 -8.40
C TYR A 174 1.18 14.80 -6.94
N LEU A 175 0.09 15.44 -6.52
CA LEU A 175 -0.46 15.21 -5.18
C LEU A 175 -0.99 13.79 -5.02
N VAL A 176 -1.54 13.18 -6.07
CA VAL A 176 -1.93 11.76 -6.04
C VAL A 176 -0.69 10.87 -5.84
N ILE A 177 0.42 11.14 -6.54
CA ILE A 177 1.69 10.45 -6.29
C ILE A 177 2.17 10.71 -4.85
N GLY A 178 2.01 11.94 -4.36
CA GLY A 178 2.31 12.32 -2.97
C GLY A 178 1.50 11.52 -1.94
N ALA A 179 0.25 11.17 -2.25
CA ALA A 179 -0.55 10.29 -1.40
C ALA A 179 0.05 8.87 -1.34
N MET A 180 0.57 8.35 -2.46
CA MET A 180 1.26 7.06 -2.48
C MET A 180 2.59 7.11 -1.72
N TYR A 181 3.33 8.22 -1.76
CA TYR A 181 4.50 8.42 -0.90
C TYR A 181 4.14 8.31 0.59
N LEU A 182 3.01 8.91 1.02
CA LEU A 182 2.55 8.83 2.41
C LEU A 182 2.00 7.45 2.80
N GLU A 183 1.47 6.69 1.84
CA GLU A 183 0.98 5.32 2.06
C GLU A 183 2.12 4.31 2.21
N LEU A 184 3.14 4.43 1.35
CA LEU A 184 4.20 3.44 1.21
C LEU A 184 5.45 3.74 2.06
N GLN A 185 5.58 4.96 2.61
CA GLN A 185 6.73 5.39 3.39
C GLN A 185 6.31 6.07 4.70
N ASP A 186 7.19 6.11 5.68
CA ASP A 186 6.98 6.85 6.94
C ASP A 186 7.88 8.09 6.98
N PRO A 187 7.39 9.27 6.56
CA PRO A 187 8.21 10.50 6.52
C PRO A 187 8.66 10.97 7.90
N ASP A 188 8.04 10.46 8.98
CA ASP A 188 8.45 10.73 10.36
C ASP A 188 9.60 9.81 10.81
N ASP A 189 9.94 8.77 10.02
CA ASP A 189 10.90 7.70 10.34
C ASP A 189 10.81 7.24 11.81
N ARG A 190 9.61 6.90 12.23
CA ARG A 190 9.35 6.43 13.60
C ARG A 190 10.13 5.16 13.92
N ARG A 191 10.48 4.38 12.87
CA ARG A 191 11.33 3.20 13.04
C ARG A 191 12.74 3.60 13.48
N GLY A 192 13.41 4.50 12.77
CA GLY A 192 14.75 4.99 13.08
C GLY A 192 14.80 5.68 14.45
N GLU A 193 13.80 6.52 14.78
CA GLU A 193 13.67 7.15 16.11
C GLU A 193 13.63 6.09 17.22
N ASN A 194 12.78 5.08 17.10
CA ASN A 194 12.63 4.03 18.14
C ASN A 194 13.81 3.05 18.17
N LEU A 195 14.46 2.77 17.01
CA LEU A 195 15.72 2.02 16.99
C LEU A 195 16.82 2.75 17.78
N ALA A 196 16.87 4.07 17.73
CA ALA A 196 17.82 4.85 18.52
C ALA A 196 17.60 4.70 20.05
N VAL A 197 16.35 4.54 20.49
CA VAL A 197 16.06 4.22 21.91
C VAL A 197 16.63 2.87 22.28
N LEU A 198 16.39 1.83 21.47
CA LEU A 198 16.96 0.49 21.71
C LEU A 198 18.49 0.49 21.69
N HIS A 199 19.09 1.21 20.73
CA HIS A 199 20.54 1.35 20.60
C HIS A 199 21.17 2.04 21.81
N LYS A 200 20.45 3.00 22.43
CA LYS A 200 20.91 3.72 23.61
C LYS A 200 20.87 2.88 24.89
N ILE A 201 19.83 2.07 25.06
CA ILE A 201 19.59 1.37 26.34
C ILE A 201 20.18 -0.04 26.41
N PHE A 202 20.41 -0.68 25.24
CA PHE A 202 20.94 -2.04 25.22
C PHE A 202 22.41 -2.09 24.82
N PRO A 203 23.18 -3.05 25.34
CA PRO A 203 24.53 -3.34 24.87
C PRO A 203 24.51 -3.61 23.35
N LYS A 204 25.57 -3.19 22.67
CA LYS A 204 25.68 -3.28 21.20
C LYS A 204 25.39 -4.67 20.64
N ALA A 205 25.84 -5.73 21.32
CA ALA A 205 25.58 -7.12 20.89
C ALA A 205 24.08 -7.46 20.96
N LEU A 206 23.38 -7.07 22.03
CA LEU A 206 21.95 -7.30 22.18
C LEU A 206 21.15 -6.47 21.16
N TYR A 207 21.50 -5.20 20.98
CA TYR A 207 20.87 -4.36 19.96
C TYR A 207 20.99 -4.99 18.56
N ARG A 208 22.20 -5.40 18.17
CA ARG A 208 22.45 -6.04 16.87
C ARG A 208 21.66 -7.34 16.70
N PHE A 209 21.51 -8.11 17.77
CA PHE A 209 20.72 -9.33 17.77
C PHE A 209 19.22 -9.07 17.62
N LEU A 210 18.67 -8.12 18.40
CA LEU A 210 17.23 -7.80 18.37
C LEU A 210 16.81 -7.06 17.10
N ALA A 211 17.63 -6.13 16.62
CA ALA A 211 17.35 -5.26 15.47
C ALA A 211 18.12 -5.70 14.21
N ALA A 212 18.32 -7.00 14.04
CA ALA A 212 18.98 -7.55 12.86
C ALA A 212 18.19 -7.22 11.57
N PRO A 213 18.87 -6.77 10.47
CA PRO A 213 18.20 -6.38 9.22
C PRO A 213 17.78 -7.56 8.34
N GLY A 214 17.94 -8.78 8.80
CA GLY A 214 17.59 -10.00 8.09
C GLY A 214 17.38 -11.16 9.06
N ASN A 215 17.03 -12.31 8.52
CA ASN A 215 16.74 -13.51 9.31
C ASN A 215 16.88 -14.80 8.50
N ARG A 216 16.72 -15.95 9.17
CA ARG A 216 16.82 -17.28 8.55
C ARG A 216 15.80 -17.58 7.44
N TRP A 217 14.74 -16.80 7.32
CA TRP A 217 13.73 -16.96 6.26
C TRP A 217 14.00 -16.09 5.04
N ASP A 218 15.04 -15.26 5.05
CA ASP A 218 15.41 -14.45 3.90
C ASP A 218 15.58 -15.28 2.63
N ALA A 219 15.14 -14.71 1.53
CA ALA A 219 15.27 -15.26 0.20
C ALA A 219 15.68 -14.15 -0.78
N PRO A 220 16.92 -13.64 -0.69
CA PRO A 220 17.40 -12.63 -1.61
C PRO A 220 17.48 -13.18 -3.04
N LEU A 221 17.40 -12.31 -4.05
CA LEU A 221 17.71 -12.65 -5.43
C LEU A 221 19.21 -12.84 -5.61
N GLU A 222 19.99 -12.00 -4.93
CA GLU A 222 21.46 -12.04 -4.99
C GLU A 222 22.05 -11.88 -3.58
N GLY A 223 23.09 -12.67 -3.30
CA GLY A 223 23.76 -12.69 -2.01
C GLY A 223 23.43 -13.91 -1.15
N PRO A 224 24.19 -14.11 -0.05
CA PRO A 224 24.01 -15.25 0.83
C PRO A 224 22.75 -15.11 1.69
N PRO A 225 22.23 -16.23 2.24
CA PRO A 225 21.27 -16.21 3.32
C PRO A 225 21.78 -15.40 4.51
N PHE A 226 20.90 -14.68 5.18
CA PHE A 226 21.28 -13.88 6.35
C PHE A 226 21.49 -14.79 7.57
N HIS A 227 22.62 -14.58 8.25
CA HIS A 227 22.91 -15.23 9.52
C HIS A 227 22.64 -14.26 10.68
N LEU A 228 21.72 -14.63 11.56
CA LEU A 228 21.42 -13.85 12.76
C LEU A 228 22.68 -13.75 13.63
N PRO A 229 23.02 -12.55 14.16
CA PRO A 229 24.10 -12.42 15.11
C PRO A 229 23.97 -13.39 16.28
N PRO A 230 25.09 -13.84 16.88
CA PRO A 230 25.06 -14.76 18.04
C PRO A 230 24.20 -14.24 19.18
N LEU A 231 23.49 -15.16 19.86
CA LEU A 231 22.72 -14.84 21.04
C LEU A 231 23.65 -14.32 22.15
N PRO A 232 23.44 -13.09 22.70
CA PRO A 232 24.30 -12.53 23.73
C PRO A 232 24.29 -13.36 25.02
N GLY A 233 25.46 -13.60 25.60
CA GLY A 233 25.60 -14.35 26.85
C GLY A 233 25.16 -13.56 28.09
N PRO A 234 25.06 -14.22 29.27
CA PRO A 234 24.57 -13.61 30.50
C PRO A 234 25.49 -12.52 31.08
N SER A 235 26.77 -12.48 30.69
CA SER A 235 27.72 -11.41 31.01
C SER A 235 27.43 -10.12 30.23
N VAL A 236 26.89 -10.22 29.02
CA VAL A 236 26.53 -9.07 28.20
C VAL A 236 25.19 -8.47 28.64
N PHE A 237 24.19 -9.32 28.88
CA PHE A 237 22.87 -8.87 29.29
C PHE A 237 22.11 -9.98 30.03
N ASN A 238 21.50 -9.65 31.16
CA ASN A 238 20.76 -10.61 31.96
C ASN A 238 19.50 -10.01 32.59
N LEU A 239 18.33 -10.37 32.04
CA LEU A 239 17.01 -9.92 32.51
C LEU A 239 16.76 -10.32 33.98
N ARG A 240 17.35 -11.44 34.45
CA ARG A 240 17.16 -11.95 35.81
C ARG A 240 17.84 -11.08 36.88
N LYS A 241 18.83 -10.25 36.49
CA LYS A 241 19.50 -9.29 37.37
C LYS A 241 18.72 -7.97 37.48
N ILE A 242 17.74 -7.74 36.64
CA ILE A 242 16.89 -6.53 36.65
C ILE A 242 15.79 -6.72 37.69
N ALA A 243 15.60 -5.76 38.57
CA ALA A 243 14.58 -5.82 39.61
C ALA A 243 13.17 -6.03 39.04
N ARG A 244 12.38 -6.91 39.64
CA ARG A 244 11.03 -7.27 39.19
C ARG A 244 10.10 -6.06 39.06
N GLY A 245 10.23 -5.03 39.90
CA GLY A 245 9.46 -3.80 39.84
C GLY A 245 9.68 -2.94 38.58
N HIS A 246 10.68 -3.26 37.74
CA HIS A 246 10.87 -2.62 36.44
C HIS A 246 9.90 -3.12 35.37
N PHE A 247 9.22 -4.24 35.61
CA PHE A 247 8.31 -4.86 34.68
C PHE A 247 6.87 -4.67 35.17
N ALA A 248 6.07 -3.93 34.40
CA ALA A 248 4.65 -3.79 34.68
C ALA A 248 3.95 -5.15 34.64
N LYS A 249 2.99 -5.38 35.56
CA LYS A 249 2.06 -6.52 35.44
C LYS A 249 1.40 -6.42 34.07
N GLU A 250 1.58 -7.44 33.23
CA GLU A 250 0.89 -7.52 31.94
C GLU A 250 -0.62 -7.52 32.23
N ARG A 251 -1.32 -6.45 31.85
CA ARG A 251 -2.78 -6.47 31.88
C ARG A 251 -3.23 -7.50 30.85
N GLU A 252 -3.66 -8.65 31.32
CA GLU A 252 -4.27 -9.70 30.52
C GLU A 252 -5.66 -9.27 30.03
N GLY A 253 -5.71 -8.25 29.17
CA GLY A 253 -6.94 -7.92 28.47
C GLY A 253 -7.13 -8.86 27.26
N PRO A 254 -8.35 -9.34 26.98
CA PRO A 254 -8.63 -10.23 25.86
C PRO A 254 -8.25 -9.62 24.49
N ASP A 255 -8.18 -8.31 24.38
CA ASP A 255 -8.07 -7.61 23.09
C ASP A 255 -6.65 -7.16 22.68
N ARG A 256 -5.59 -7.47 23.45
CA ARG A 256 -4.24 -6.93 23.17
C ARG A 256 -3.22 -7.89 22.55
N LEU A 257 -3.65 -9.02 22.01
CA LEU A 257 -2.79 -9.73 21.06
C LEU A 257 -2.63 -8.94 19.73
N GLY A 258 -3.21 -7.74 19.70
CA GLY A 258 -3.37 -6.94 18.48
C GLY A 258 -4.10 -7.80 17.47
N GLY A 259 -5.27 -7.42 17.00
CA GLY A 259 -5.72 -7.84 15.69
C GLY A 259 -4.56 -7.79 14.70
N PRO A 260 -4.64 -8.28 13.50
CA PRO A 260 -3.53 -8.17 12.56
C PRO A 260 -3.03 -6.73 12.67
N GLY A 261 -1.81 -6.56 13.22
CA GLY A 261 -1.23 -5.24 13.46
C GLY A 261 -1.38 -4.51 12.15
N ARG A 262 -1.45 -3.18 12.12
CA ARG A 262 -1.50 -2.42 10.86
C ARG A 262 -0.47 -3.06 9.95
N ALA A 263 -0.93 -3.99 9.09
CA ALA A 263 -0.07 -4.67 8.16
C ALA A 263 0.46 -3.54 7.27
N LEU A 264 1.76 -3.43 7.18
CA LEU A 264 2.38 -2.52 6.22
C LEU A 264 1.90 -2.94 4.83
N ALA A 265 1.68 -1.97 3.96
CA ALA A 265 1.47 -2.25 2.54
C ALA A 265 2.54 -3.23 2.05
N GLY A 266 2.14 -4.20 1.28
CA GLY A 266 3.05 -5.23 0.77
C GLY A 266 2.79 -5.47 -0.71
N SER A 267 3.46 -6.43 -1.31
CA SER A 267 3.20 -6.84 -2.70
C SER A 267 3.94 -8.13 -3.01
N ASN A 268 3.51 -8.88 -4.01
CA ASN A 268 4.33 -9.88 -4.69
C ASN A 268 4.62 -9.43 -6.12
N GLY A 269 5.82 -9.72 -6.61
CA GLY A 269 6.18 -9.55 -8.01
C GLY A 269 7.17 -10.63 -8.41
N PHE A 270 6.89 -11.38 -9.47
CA PHE A 270 7.78 -12.43 -9.93
C PHE A 270 7.70 -12.62 -11.43
N ALA A 271 8.79 -13.10 -12.01
CA ALA A 271 8.90 -13.32 -13.45
C ALA A 271 9.58 -14.65 -13.77
N VAL A 272 9.19 -15.22 -14.90
CA VAL A 272 9.69 -16.49 -15.43
C VAL A 272 10.28 -16.26 -16.82
N SER A 273 11.53 -16.67 -17.01
CA SER A 273 12.23 -16.60 -18.29
C SER A 273 11.52 -17.41 -19.37
N GLY A 274 11.56 -16.92 -20.60
CA GLY A 274 10.99 -17.58 -21.79
C GLY A 274 11.51 -18.98 -22.05
N ARG A 275 12.66 -19.36 -21.49
CA ARG A 275 13.19 -20.73 -21.61
C ARG A 275 12.30 -21.80 -20.98
N PHE A 276 11.39 -21.40 -20.05
CA PHE A 276 10.46 -22.30 -19.37
C PHE A 276 9.05 -22.25 -19.96
N THR A 277 8.79 -21.43 -20.97
CA THR A 277 7.50 -21.27 -21.62
C THR A 277 7.50 -21.89 -23.02
N ARG A 278 6.33 -22.25 -23.51
CA ARG A 278 6.19 -22.80 -24.88
C ARG A 278 6.45 -21.76 -25.96
N SER A 279 6.13 -20.51 -25.70
CA SER A 279 6.27 -19.38 -26.65
C SER A 279 7.66 -18.79 -26.70
N HIS A 280 8.55 -19.20 -25.80
CA HIS A 280 9.85 -18.57 -25.54
C HIS A 280 9.76 -17.09 -25.11
N ALA A 281 8.57 -16.53 -24.92
CA ALA A 281 8.36 -15.24 -24.31
C ALA A 281 8.26 -15.37 -22.77
N ALA A 282 8.70 -14.34 -22.04
CA ALA A 282 8.66 -14.36 -20.59
C ALA A 282 7.23 -14.15 -20.03
N LEU A 283 7.01 -14.60 -18.79
CA LEU A 283 5.81 -14.37 -18.01
C LEU A 283 6.13 -13.44 -16.84
N LEU A 284 5.14 -12.63 -16.42
CA LEU A 284 5.25 -11.78 -15.24
C LEU A 284 3.95 -11.84 -14.44
N ALA A 285 4.07 -11.99 -13.10
CA ALA A 285 2.98 -11.88 -12.16
C ALA A 285 3.24 -10.74 -11.17
N ASN A 286 2.19 -10.04 -10.77
CA ASN A 286 2.25 -8.99 -9.76
C ASN A 286 0.91 -8.86 -9.05
N ASP A 287 0.91 -8.86 -7.73
CA ASP A 287 -0.22 -8.51 -6.88
C ASP A 287 0.21 -7.55 -5.79
N MET A 288 -0.33 -6.33 -5.83
CA MET A 288 -0.01 -5.28 -4.86
C MET A 288 -0.95 -5.37 -3.65
N HIS A 289 -0.37 -5.56 -2.45
CA HIS A 289 -1.14 -5.66 -1.21
C HIS A 289 -1.26 -4.30 -0.56
N LEU A 290 -2.42 -3.69 -0.73
CA LEU A 290 -2.76 -2.39 -0.15
C LEU A 290 -3.98 -2.52 0.74
N HIS A 291 -4.33 -1.44 1.42
CA HIS A 291 -5.60 -1.36 2.13
C HIS A 291 -6.75 -1.47 1.11
N LEU A 292 -7.62 -2.47 1.31
CA LEU A 292 -8.76 -2.69 0.43
C LEU A 292 -9.93 -1.80 0.83
N GLY A 293 -10.51 -1.13 -0.15
CA GLY A 293 -11.64 -0.23 0.01
C GLY A 293 -12.49 -0.14 -1.25
N LEU A 294 -13.61 0.54 -1.14
CA LEU A 294 -14.48 0.87 -2.26
C LEU A 294 -14.56 2.40 -2.43
N PRO A 295 -14.41 2.89 -3.68
CA PRO A 295 -13.97 2.17 -4.87
C PRO A 295 -12.58 1.55 -4.70
N THR A 296 -12.25 0.58 -5.56
CA THR A 296 -10.89 0.01 -5.59
C THR A 296 -9.88 1.08 -5.97
N ILE A 297 -8.64 0.99 -5.46
CA ILE A 297 -7.60 1.99 -5.72
C ILE A 297 -7.18 2.04 -7.20
N TRP A 298 -7.34 0.94 -7.94
CA TRP A 298 -6.92 0.83 -9.34
C TRP A 298 -8.07 1.06 -10.30
N TYR A 299 -7.74 1.62 -11.47
CA TYR A 299 -8.63 1.79 -12.62
C TYR A 299 -7.98 1.14 -13.83
N ARG A 300 -8.55 0.04 -14.33
CA ARG A 300 -8.04 -0.70 -15.48
C ARG A 300 -8.38 0.04 -16.77
N ALA A 301 -7.44 0.08 -17.70
CA ALA A 301 -7.66 0.67 -19.02
C ALA A 301 -6.74 0.06 -20.08
N GLU A 302 -7.25 -0.01 -21.32
CA GLU A 302 -6.43 -0.17 -22.51
C GLU A 302 -6.33 1.17 -23.25
N ILE A 303 -5.11 1.57 -23.64
CA ILE A 303 -4.84 2.85 -24.31
C ILE A 303 -4.10 2.58 -25.62
N ARG A 304 -4.64 3.06 -26.74
CA ARG A 304 -4.05 2.90 -28.08
C ARG A 304 -3.87 4.25 -28.74
N PHE A 305 -2.65 4.55 -29.20
CA PHE A 305 -2.33 5.79 -29.92
C PHE A 305 -1.12 5.61 -30.83
N ARG A 306 -0.76 6.65 -31.58
CA ARG A 306 0.48 6.72 -32.38
C ARG A 306 1.43 7.75 -31.76
N THR A 307 2.71 7.44 -31.77
CA THR A 307 3.76 8.42 -31.46
C THR A 307 3.87 9.44 -32.60
N ARG A 308 4.55 10.57 -32.38
CA ARG A 308 4.82 11.56 -33.43
C ARG A 308 5.57 10.99 -34.64
N GLY A 309 6.39 9.93 -34.41
CA GLY A 309 7.05 9.18 -35.48
C GLY A 309 6.19 8.08 -36.12
N GLY A 310 4.85 8.09 -35.93
CA GLY A 310 3.91 7.15 -36.55
C GLY A 310 3.84 5.76 -35.92
N ARG A 311 4.71 5.42 -34.91
CA ARG A 311 4.72 4.12 -34.29
C ARG A 311 3.44 3.90 -33.46
N ARG A 312 2.78 2.75 -33.64
CA ARG A 312 1.63 2.34 -32.84
C ARG A 312 2.09 2.01 -31.41
N VAL A 313 1.36 2.51 -30.43
CA VAL A 313 1.50 2.20 -29.01
C VAL A 313 0.20 1.59 -28.54
N ARG A 314 0.29 0.48 -27.83
CA ARG A 314 -0.80 -0.20 -27.15
C ARG A 314 -0.36 -0.46 -25.72
N LEU A 315 -1.15 -0.02 -24.77
CA LEU A 315 -0.91 -0.13 -23.34
C LEU A 315 -2.10 -0.81 -22.69
N LEU A 316 -1.88 -1.77 -21.81
CA LEU A 316 -2.92 -2.42 -21.03
C LEU A 316 -2.42 -2.56 -19.59
N GLY A 317 -3.21 -2.10 -18.63
CA GLY A 317 -2.81 -2.15 -17.23
C GLY A 317 -3.75 -1.38 -16.33
N VAL A 318 -3.28 -1.12 -15.12
CA VAL A 318 -4.00 -0.29 -14.16
C VAL A 318 -3.34 1.07 -14.00
N THR A 319 -4.19 2.06 -13.85
CA THR A 319 -3.83 3.43 -13.54
C THR A 319 -4.22 3.74 -12.10
N LEU A 320 -3.53 4.69 -11.49
CA LEU A 320 -3.99 5.31 -10.25
C LEU A 320 -4.90 6.49 -10.65
N PRO A 321 -6.20 6.49 -10.29
CA PRO A 321 -7.12 7.58 -10.64
C PRO A 321 -6.53 8.94 -10.29
N GLY A 322 -6.42 9.82 -11.30
CA GLY A 322 -5.77 11.13 -11.18
C GLY A 322 -4.33 11.20 -11.71
N VAL A 323 -3.73 10.10 -12.17
CA VAL A 323 -2.39 10.08 -12.77
C VAL A 323 -2.48 9.63 -14.24
N PRO A 324 -1.93 10.40 -15.21
CA PRO A 324 -1.95 10.06 -16.62
C PRO A 324 -0.85 9.04 -16.97
N ALA A 325 -0.94 7.83 -16.41
CA ALA A 325 0.12 6.84 -16.47
C ALA A 325 -0.36 5.45 -16.04
N LEU A 326 0.14 4.38 -16.66
CA LEU A 326 -0.02 3.02 -16.15
C LEU A 326 0.94 2.77 -15.00
N VAL A 327 0.42 2.31 -13.87
CA VAL A 327 1.28 1.91 -12.73
C VAL A 327 1.91 0.56 -13.03
N VAL A 328 1.11 -0.48 -13.27
CA VAL A 328 1.56 -1.81 -13.69
C VAL A 328 0.80 -2.27 -14.92
N GLY A 329 1.40 -3.12 -15.73
CA GLY A 329 0.78 -3.61 -16.95
C GLY A 329 1.77 -4.02 -18.03
N THR A 330 1.38 -3.83 -19.29
CA THR A 330 2.16 -4.21 -20.47
C THR A 330 1.96 -3.23 -21.62
N ASN A 331 3.00 -3.08 -22.42
CA ASN A 331 2.93 -2.49 -23.76
C ASN A 331 3.01 -3.55 -24.87
N PHE A 332 2.77 -4.82 -24.51
CA PHE A 332 2.84 -6.02 -25.38
C PHE A 332 4.24 -6.37 -25.91
N HIS A 333 5.28 -5.59 -25.56
CA HIS A 333 6.68 -5.91 -25.76
C HIS A 333 7.38 -6.20 -24.42
N VAL A 334 7.04 -5.42 -23.42
CA VAL A 334 7.45 -5.64 -22.04
C VAL A 334 6.22 -5.65 -21.12
N ALA A 335 6.30 -6.39 -20.02
CA ALA A 335 5.39 -6.32 -18.89
C ALA A 335 6.17 -5.90 -17.66
N TRP A 336 5.52 -5.13 -16.74
CA TRP A 336 6.18 -4.67 -15.53
C TRP A 336 5.23 -4.69 -14.33
N GLY A 337 5.81 -4.91 -13.16
CA GLY A 337 5.14 -4.90 -11.88
C GLY A 337 5.98 -4.26 -10.80
N PHE A 338 5.33 -3.85 -9.70
CA PHE A 338 5.96 -3.18 -8.58
C PHE A 338 5.74 -3.91 -7.26
N THR A 339 6.76 -3.90 -6.40
CA THR A 339 6.60 -4.20 -4.98
C THR A 339 7.33 -3.14 -4.16
N ASN A 340 6.78 -2.72 -3.01
CA ASN A 340 7.47 -1.74 -2.17
C ASN A 340 8.87 -2.26 -1.79
N THR A 341 9.89 -1.40 -1.94
CA THR A 341 11.29 -1.79 -1.67
C THR A 341 11.58 -2.00 -0.20
N GLU A 342 10.83 -1.36 0.72
CA GLU A 342 11.12 -1.27 2.15
C GLU A 342 12.57 -0.79 2.42
N GLY A 343 13.10 0.03 1.52
CA GLY A 343 14.40 0.67 1.65
C GLY A 343 14.36 1.90 2.55
N ASP A 344 15.51 2.50 2.75
CA ASP A 344 15.69 3.67 3.61
C ASP A 344 15.67 4.96 2.78
N TRP A 345 14.51 5.64 2.79
CA TRP A 345 14.20 6.80 1.97
C TRP A 345 14.04 8.09 2.77
N VAL A 346 14.30 8.00 4.08
CA VAL A 346 14.17 9.09 5.05
C VAL A 346 15.37 9.10 5.97
N ASP A 347 16.00 10.26 6.18
CA ASP A 347 17.03 10.44 7.20
C ASP A 347 16.52 11.37 8.31
N LEU A 348 16.61 10.95 9.56
CA LEU A 348 16.37 11.82 10.70
C LEU A 348 17.66 12.56 11.10
N ILE A 349 17.58 13.89 11.09
CA ILE A 349 18.71 14.75 11.43
C ILE A 349 18.48 15.34 12.82
N ARG A 350 19.41 15.09 13.75
CA ARG A 350 19.45 15.74 15.05
C ARG A 350 20.06 17.14 14.89
N LEU A 351 19.27 18.17 15.18
CA LEU A 351 19.79 19.54 15.15
C LEU A 351 20.76 19.79 16.30
N VAL A 352 21.81 20.55 16.03
CA VAL A 352 22.71 21.11 17.03
C VAL A 352 22.36 22.59 17.19
N PRO A 353 21.68 22.97 18.27
CA PRO A 353 21.34 24.37 18.52
C PRO A 353 22.58 25.19 18.87
N LEU A 354 22.58 26.49 18.55
CA LEU A 354 23.59 27.42 19.04
C LEU A 354 23.31 27.79 20.51
N PRO A 355 24.32 27.81 21.35
CA PRO A 355 24.16 28.24 22.73
C PRO A 355 23.58 29.69 22.82
N GLY A 356 22.53 29.87 23.63
CA GLY A 356 21.83 31.17 23.78
C GLY A 356 20.86 31.50 22.62
N HIS A 357 20.85 30.77 21.54
CA HIS A 357 20.03 31.06 20.34
C HIS A 357 19.13 29.84 19.95
N PRO A 358 18.00 29.62 20.62
CA PRO A 358 17.21 28.39 20.48
C PRO A 358 16.56 28.20 19.10
N LEU A 359 16.55 29.21 18.26
CA LEU A 359 16.06 29.14 16.87
C LEU A 359 17.19 29.03 15.85
N ASP A 360 18.45 29.11 16.26
CA ASP A 360 19.59 29.01 15.35
C ASP A 360 20.28 27.64 15.54
N TYR A 361 20.80 27.08 14.46
CA TYR A 361 21.41 25.75 14.46
C TYR A 361 22.65 25.70 13.56
N GLU A 362 23.55 24.83 13.90
CA GLU A 362 24.78 24.60 13.15
C GLU A 362 24.54 23.89 11.82
N THR A 363 25.25 24.34 10.79
CA THR A 363 25.37 23.65 9.49
C THR A 363 26.82 23.69 8.98
N PRO A 364 27.19 22.82 8.01
CA PRO A 364 28.54 22.84 7.45
C PRO A 364 28.95 24.18 6.79
N GLN A 365 27.98 25.02 6.47
CA GLN A 365 28.17 26.37 5.88
C GLN A 365 27.99 27.50 6.90
N GLY A 366 28.07 27.20 8.19
CA GLY A 366 27.81 28.13 9.29
C GLY A 366 26.39 28.10 9.83
N PRO A 367 26.11 28.92 10.82
CA PRO A 367 24.81 28.98 11.48
C PRO A 367 23.64 29.31 10.54
N ARG A 368 22.48 28.74 10.82
CA ARG A 368 21.24 29.03 10.10
C ARG A 368 20.08 29.11 11.08
N ARG A 369 19.07 29.91 10.70
CA ARG A 369 17.87 30.13 11.51
C ARG A 369 16.73 29.21 11.07
N ILE A 370 16.01 28.63 12.03
CA ILE A 370 14.78 27.85 11.79
C ILE A 370 13.71 28.81 11.29
N GLN A 371 13.16 28.55 10.11
CA GLN A 371 12.04 29.28 9.55
C GLN A 371 10.74 28.85 10.24
N ILE A 372 9.98 29.82 10.75
CA ILE A 372 8.66 29.56 11.36
C ILE A 372 7.59 29.96 10.36
N VAL A 373 6.78 29.00 9.95
CA VAL A 373 5.68 29.20 9.00
C VAL A 373 4.35 28.89 9.69
N LYS A 374 3.49 29.89 9.82
CA LYS A 374 2.12 29.71 10.32
C LYS A 374 1.22 29.26 9.18
N ARG A 375 0.46 28.19 9.38
CA ARG A 375 -0.50 27.62 8.43
C ARG A 375 -1.85 27.40 9.08
N TRP A 376 -2.88 27.24 8.25
CA TRP A 376 -4.24 27.03 8.70
C TRP A 376 -4.83 25.79 8.06
N ILE A 377 -5.33 24.87 8.86
CA ILE A 377 -6.09 23.71 8.40
C ILE A 377 -7.58 24.09 8.46
N ARG A 378 -8.24 24.07 7.30
CA ARG A 378 -9.69 24.27 7.21
C ARG A 378 -10.40 23.04 7.73
N VAL A 379 -11.35 23.24 8.64
CA VAL A 379 -12.15 22.14 9.23
C VAL A 379 -13.62 22.40 8.90
N ARG A 380 -14.27 21.42 8.26
CA ARG A 380 -15.69 21.53 7.95
C ARG A 380 -16.52 21.59 9.26
N GLY A 381 -17.46 22.52 9.33
CA GLY A 381 -18.29 22.72 10.53
C GLY A 381 -17.54 23.37 11.70
N GLY A 382 -16.29 23.82 11.51
CA GLY A 382 -15.49 24.42 12.59
C GLY A 382 -14.64 25.59 12.11
N LYS A 383 -13.97 26.24 13.08
CA LYS A 383 -12.98 27.29 12.79
C LYS A 383 -11.70 26.68 12.19
N PRO A 384 -11.00 27.39 11.30
CA PRO A 384 -9.68 26.96 10.83
C PRO A 384 -8.70 26.82 12.02
N VAL A 385 -7.95 25.72 12.02
CA VAL A 385 -6.99 25.40 13.10
C VAL A 385 -5.58 25.87 12.69
N PRO A 386 -4.93 26.75 13.48
CA PRO A 386 -3.56 27.15 13.20
C PRO A 386 -2.58 26.03 13.53
N ILE A 387 -1.54 25.91 12.71
CA ILE A 387 -0.37 25.08 12.96
C ILE A 387 0.90 25.91 12.72
N ILE A 388 1.93 25.62 13.50
CA ILE A 388 3.25 26.21 13.34
C ILE A 388 4.18 25.14 12.77
N VAL A 389 4.69 25.38 11.57
CA VAL A 389 5.67 24.54 10.91
C VAL A 389 7.04 25.18 11.07
N ARG A 390 8.01 24.43 11.58
CA ARG A 390 9.41 24.81 11.69
C ARG A 390 10.18 24.15 10.58
N ARG A 391 10.87 24.92 9.74
CA ARG A 391 11.64 24.39 8.59
C ARG A 391 13.10 24.74 8.70
N THR A 392 13.95 23.81 8.32
CA THR A 392 15.38 23.95 8.20
C THR A 392 15.81 23.83 6.75
N ILE A 393 17.11 23.99 6.44
CA ILE A 393 17.64 23.73 5.09
C ILE A 393 17.53 22.25 4.69
N TRP A 394 17.37 21.34 5.64
CA TRP A 394 17.26 19.89 5.38
C TRP A 394 15.84 19.40 5.23
N GLY A 395 14.86 20.10 5.85
CA GLY A 395 13.44 19.72 5.84
C GLY A 395 12.68 20.24 7.06
N PRO A 396 11.46 19.78 7.32
CA PRO A 396 10.66 20.18 8.46
C PRO A 396 11.15 19.53 9.76
N VAL A 397 11.01 20.25 10.87
CA VAL A 397 11.11 19.69 12.23
C VAL A 397 9.84 18.91 12.50
N ILE A 398 9.98 17.61 12.75
CA ILE A 398 8.86 16.68 12.94
C ILE A 398 8.68 16.24 14.39
N GLY A 399 9.68 16.45 15.25
CA GLY A 399 9.63 16.00 16.63
C GLY A 399 10.85 16.45 17.43
N LYS A 400 11.00 15.82 18.59
CA LYS A 400 12.17 15.99 19.47
C LYS A 400 12.47 14.68 20.19
N THR A 401 13.75 14.41 20.44
CA THR A 401 14.17 13.29 21.28
C THR A 401 13.69 13.48 22.73
N PRO A 402 13.69 12.43 23.58
CA PRO A 402 13.41 12.57 25.01
C PRO A 402 14.30 13.60 25.72
N GLY A 403 15.53 13.83 25.22
CA GLY A 403 16.44 14.85 25.71
C GLY A 403 16.22 16.24 25.12
N GLY A 404 15.11 16.50 24.40
CA GLY A 404 14.72 17.80 23.87
C GLY A 404 15.39 18.21 22.55
N VAL A 405 16.29 17.41 21.98
CA VAL A 405 16.96 17.68 20.70
C VAL A 405 15.95 17.59 19.55
N LEU A 406 15.85 18.63 18.73
CA LEU A 406 14.95 18.67 17.60
C LEU A 406 15.35 17.65 16.52
N LEU A 407 14.34 16.96 15.95
CA LEU A 407 14.48 16.02 14.85
C LEU A 407 13.90 16.63 13.58
N VAL A 408 14.68 16.58 12.51
CA VAL A 408 14.31 17.04 11.17
C VAL A 408 14.23 15.85 10.24
N SER A 409 13.17 15.80 9.46
CA SER A 409 13.03 14.78 8.41
C SER A 409 13.66 15.30 7.11
N ARG A 410 14.52 14.47 6.52
CA ARG A 410 14.97 14.60 5.13
C ARG A 410 14.42 13.45 4.33
N TRP A 411 13.40 13.69 3.51
CA TRP A 411 12.61 12.67 2.85
C TRP A 411 12.55 12.88 1.33
N VAL A 412 12.60 11.79 0.55
CA VAL A 412 12.52 11.86 -0.92
C VAL A 412 11.19 12.46 -1.38
N GLY A 413 10.07 12.10 -0.73
CA GLY A 413 8.74 12.63 -1.06
C GLY A 413 8.55 14.13 -0.81
N GLU A 414 9.50 14.81 -0.15
CA GLU A 414 9.53 16.27 0.03
C GLU A 414 10.32 16.98 -1.08
N ASP A 415 11.04 16.25 -1.92
CA ASP A 415 11.87 16.83 -2.99
C ASP A 415 11.08 16.85 -4.32
N PRO A 416 10.91 18.01 -4.98
CA PRO A 416 10.25 18.07 -6.28
C PRO A 416 10.85 17.15 -7.35
N ARG A 417 12.14 16.78 -7.22
CA ARG A 417 12.83 15.82 -8.11
C ARG A 417 12.35 14.37 -7.93
N GLY A 418 11.71 14.06 -6.82
CA GLY A 418 11.01 12.79 -6.56
C GLY A 418 9.71 12.61 -7.35
N TYR A 419 9.29 13.63 -8.14
CA TYR A 419 8.03 13.60 -8.89
C TYR A 419 8.30 13.76 -10.39
N ARG A 420 8.39 12.65 -11.13
CA ARG A 420 8.63 12.62 -12.57
C ARG A 420 7.90 11.46 -13.22
N ILE A 421 6.93 11.75 -14.06
CA ILE A 421 6.22 10.74 -14.86
C ILE A 421 6.65 10.73 -16.34
N ASN A 422 7.54 11.64 -16.76
CA ASN A 422 7.97 11.68 -18.17
C ASN A 422 8.78 10.44 -18.61
N ALA A 423 9.50 9.81 -17.69
CA ALA A 423 10.24 8.58 -17.98
C ALA A 423 9.32 7.40 -18.30
N GLU A 424 8.05 7.45 -17.90
CA GLU A 424 7.03 6.47 -18.24
C GLU A 424 6.77 6.41 -19.75
N ARG A 425 6.89 7.54 -20.44
CA ARG A 425 6.82 7.58 -21.90
C ARG A 425 7.91 6.72 -22.55
N ALA A 426 9.08 6.59 -21.92
CA ALA A 426 10.11 5.66 -22.36
C ALA A 426 9.70 4.20 -22.05
N LEU A 427 9.02 3.95 -20.91
CA LEU A 427 8.49 2.65 -20.56
C LEU A 427 7.38 2.21 -21.52
N GLU A 428 6.44 3.10 -21.86
CA GLU A 428 5.36 2.88 -22.84
C GLU A 428 5.89 2.38 -24.21
N THR A 429 7.11 2.71 -24.54
CA THR A 429 7.73 2.39 -25.84
C THR A 429 8.93 1.45 -25.74
N SER A 430 9.29 0.97 -24.56
CA SER A 430 10.34 -0.01 -24.33
C SER A 430 10.00 -1.34 -25.01
N ARG A 431 11.02 -2.03 -25.51
CA ARG A 431 10.90 -3.33 -26.18
C ARG A 431 11.71 -4.43 -25.50
N THR A 432 12.62 -4.05 -24.64
CA THR A 432 13.51 -4.97 -23.92
C THR A 432 13.57 -4.64 -22.44
N VAL A 433 13.92 -5.62 -21.63
CA VAL A 433 14.16 -5.49 -20.19
C VAL A 433 15.13 -4.34 -19.90
N ILE A 434 16.24 -4.23 -20.65
CA ILE A 434 17.25 -3.18 -20.44
C ILE A 434 16.67 -1.78 -20.67
N GLN A 435 15.84 -1.61 -21.73
CA GLN A 435 15.19 -0.32 -22.00
C GLN A 435 14.22 0.06 -20.91
N ALA A 436 13.42 -0.90 -20.45
CA ALA A 436 12.44 -0.70 -19.39
C ALA A 436 13.11 -0.35 -18.05
N ILE A 437 14.18 -1.05 -17.65
CA ILE A 437 14.96 -0.73 -16.44
C ILE A 437 15.53 0.70 -16.52
N ARG A 438 16.11 1.08 -17.65
CA ARG A 438 16.63 2.45 -17.84
C ARG A 438 15.54 3.53 -17.75
N ALA A 439 14.31 3.21 -18.16
CA ALA A 439 13.17 4.10 -17.99
C ALA A 439 12.75 4.16 -16.52
N ALA A 440 12.59 3.00 -15.85
CA ALA A 440 12.18 2.90 -14.47
C ALA A 440 13.13 3.63 -13.49
N ASN A 441 14.45 3.55 -13.72
CA ASN A 441 15.46 4.25 -12.90
C ASN A 441 15.41 5.80 -13.04
N ARG A 442 14.55 6.34 -13.89
CA ARG A 442 14.32 7.79 -14.06
C ARG A 442 12.96 8.25 -13.58
N LEU A 443 12.08 7.34 -13.16
CA LEU A 443 10.80 7.67 -12.58
C LEU A 443 10.96 8.43 -11.27
N GLY A 444 10.09 9.38 -11.01
CA GLY A 444 9.93 10.05 -9.71
C GLY A 444 8.62 9.58 -9.07
N ILE A 445 8.67 8.46 -8.41
CA ILE A 445 7.59 7.78 -7.68
C ILE A 445 8.16 7.24 -6.36
N PRO A 446 7.34 6.82 -5.38
CA PRO A 446 7.85 6.06 -4.24
C PRO A 446 8.70 4.89 -4.71
N GLU A 447 9.84 4.66 -4.06
CA GLU A 447 10.84 3.70 -4.52
C GLU A 447 10.33 2.27 -4.45
N GLN A 448 10.25 1.62 -5.63
CA GLN A 448 9.70 0.29 -5.81
C GLN A 448 10.74 -0.69 -6.35
N ASN A 449 10.68 -1.94 -5.94
CA ASN A 449 11.24 -3.04 -6.72
C ASN A 449 10.50 -3.07 -8.06
N PHE A 450 11.21 -2.93 -9.13
CA PHE A 450 10.71 -2.99 -10.50
C PHE A 450 11.04 -4.35 -11.09
N VAL A 451 10.04 -5.20 -11.25
CA VAL A 451 10.15 -6.48 -11.95
C VAL A 451 9.67 -6.29 -13.37
N VAL A 452 10.43 -6.79 -14.32
CA VAL A 452 10.13 -6.63 -15.76
C VAL A 452 10.45 -7.90 -16.53
N ALA A 453 9.61 -8.18 -17.52
CA ALA A 453 9.75 -9.27 -18.47
C ALA A 453 9.62 -8.74 -19.89
N ASP A 454 10.26 -9.37 -20.89
CA ASP A 454 10.08 -9.00 -22.28
C ASP A 454 9.65 -10.18 -23.19
N ARG A 455 9.15 -9.84 -24.36
CA ARG A 455 8.70 -10.80 -25.37
C ARG A 455 9.84 -11.65 -25.93
N GLY A 456 11.11 -11.21 -25.77
CA GLY A 456 12.30 -11.97 -26.13
C GLY A 456 12.68 -13.05 -25.12
N GLY A 457 11.93 -13.18 -24.04
CA GLY A 457 12.13 -14.20 -23.00
C GLY A 457 13.01 -13.76 -21.84
N ASN A 458 13.48 -12.49 -21.84
CA ASN A 458 14.34 -11.95 -20.80
C ASN A 458 13.51 -11.45 -19.61
N ILE A 459 14.12 -11.50 -18.43
CA ILE A 459 13.53 -11.00 -17.18
C ILE A 459 14.53 -10.12 -16.43
N GLY A 460 14.05 -9.15 -15.67
CA GLY A 460 14.91 -8.23 -14.95
C GLY A 460 14.32 -7.67 -13.67
N TRP A 461 15.21 -7.26 -12.78
CA TRP A 461 14.88 -6.51 -11.56
C TRP A 461 15.79 -5.29 -11.43
N SER A 462 15.24 -4.20 -10.95
CA SER A 462 15.93 -3.00 -10.52
C SER A 462 15.05 -2.22 -9.55
N VAL A 463 15.48 -1.00 -9.17
CA VAL A 463 14.65 -0.08 -8.37
C VAL A 463 14.09 1.02 -9.28
N ALA A 464 12.79 1.27 -9.21
CA ALA A 464 12.16 2.47 -9.74
C ALA A 464 12.04 3.51 -8.63
N GLY A 465 12.18 4.80 -8.97
CA GLY A 465 12.17 5.88 -7.98
C GLY A 465 13.56 6.46 -7.72
N ALA A 466 13.64 7.52 -6.91
CA ALA A 466 14.85 8.33 -6.76
C ALA A 466 15.69 7.90 -5.56
N ILE A 467 16.73 7.11 -5.73
CA ILE A 467 17.61 6.64 -4.64
C ILE A 467 18.52 7.80 -4.17
N PRO A 468 18.48 8.22 -2.89
CA PRO A 468 19.36 9.25 -2.35
C PRO A 468 20.84 8.86 -2.44
N ARG A 469 21.67 9.75 -2.95
CA ARG A 469 23.12 9.60 -2.91
C ARG A 469 23.67 10.13 -1.60
N ARG A 470 23.75 9.25 -0.61
CA ARG A 470 24.36 9.57 0.68
C ARG A 470 25.89 9.59 0.54
N VAL A 471 26.54 10.57 1.13
CA VAL A 471 28.02 10.71 1.14
C VAL A 471 28.51 11.03 2.55
N GLY A 472 29.66 10.47 2.90
CA GLY A 472 30.25 10.58 4.24
C GLY A 472 29.86 9.39 5.14
N HIS A 473 29.97 9.59 6.45
CA HIS A 473 29.71 8.55 7.45
C HIS A 473 28.24 8.56 7.90
N CYS A 474 27.33 8.15 7.02
CA CYS A 474 25.91 8.05 7.32
C CYS A 474 25.63 6.77 8.13
N LYS A 475 24.97 6.91 9.29
CA LYS A 475 24.69 5.82 10.25
C LYS A 475 23.24 5.31 10.19
N ASN A 476 22.68 5.29 9.01
CA ASN A 476 21.31 4.85 8.82
C ASN A 476 21.06 3.43 9.37
N PRO A 477 19.86 3.16 9.89
CA PRO A 477 18.69 4.03 10.00
C PRO A 477 18.64 4.90 11.30
N LEU A 478 19.76 5.14 11.97
CA LEU A 478 19.75 5.88 13.25
C LEU A 478 19.84 7.40 13.02
N PRO A 479 19.06 8.21 13.78
CA PRO A 479 19.16 9.67 13.73
C PRO A 479 20.56 10.18 14.07
N GLN A 480 21.12 11.05 13.24
CA GLN A 480 22.47 11.62 13.44
C GLN A 480 22.51 13.12 13.14
N SER A 481 23.54 13.82 13.63
CA SER A 481 23.76 15.22 13.25
C SER A 481 24.44 15.34 11.89
N TRP A 482 24.07 16.38 11.13
CA TRP A 482 24.73 16.75 9.88
C TRP A 482 25.48 18.09 10.01
N ALA A 483 25.56 18.64 11.21
CA ALA A 483 26.14 19.96 11.49
C ALA A 483 27.58 20.11 10.97
N GLN A 484 28.40 19.05 11.10
CA GLN A 484 29.81 19.03 10.68
C GLN A 484 30.02 18.44 9.27
N GLY A 485 28.94 18.20 8.50
CA GLY A 485 29.02 17.63 7.16
C GLY A 485 29.42 16.16 7.06
N GLN A 486 29.44 15.44 8.19
CA GLN A 486 29.82 14.03 8.27
C GLN A 486 28.86 13.08 7.54
N CYS A 487 27.63 13.50 7.28
CA CYS A 487 26.69 12.86 6.37
C CYS A 487 25.88 13.92 5.63
N ARG A 488 25.55 13.68 4.37
CA ARG A 488 24.67 14.54 3.57
C ARG A 488 24.15 13.81 2.34
N TRP A 489 23.05 14.29 1.78
CA TRP A 489 22.59 13.90 0.45
C TRP A 489 23.25 14.77 -0.63
N ARG A 490 23.94 14.18 -1.59
CA ARG A 490 24.49 14.84 -2.79
C ARG A 490 23.61 14.54 -4.01
N GLY A 491 22.31 14.83 -3.93
CA GLY A 491 21.34 14.50 -4.96
C GLY A 491 20.93 13.02 -4.93
N TYR A 492 20.67 12.47 -6.11
CA TYR A 492 20.22 11.10 -6.32
C TYR A 492 21.21 10.32 -7.17
N LEU A 493 21.14 8.98 -7.11
CA LEU A 493 21.96 8.13 -7.96
C LEU A 493 21.62 8.34 -9.44
N PRO A 494 22.62 8.37 -10.32
CA PRO A 494 22.36 8.33 -11.76
C PRO A 494 21.88 6.92 -12.17
N PRO A 495 21.07 6.77 -13.24
CA PRO A 495 20.46 5.49 -13.62
C PRO A 495 21.44 4.32 -13.82
N HIS A 496 22.69 4.59 -14.23
CA HIS A 496 23.71 3.55 -14.42
C HIS A 496 24.23 2.97 -13.11
N ALA A 497 24.07 3.69 -11.98
CA ALA A 497 24.52 3.27 -10.65
C ALA A 497 23.45 2.50 -9.85
N TYR A 498 22.26 2.32 -10.41
CA TYR A 498 21.20 1.55 -9.75
C TYR A 498 21.55 0.07 -9.71
N PRO A 499 21.24 -0.63 -8.60
CA PRO A 499 21.34 -2.08 -8.54
C PRO A 499 20.36 -2.70 -9.55
N ARG A 500 20.78 -3.79 -10.21
CA ARG A 500 19.98 -4.49 -11.21
C ARG A 500 20.43 -5.94 -11.36
N ILE A 501 19.47 -6.81 -11.62
CA ILE A 501 19.67 -8.22 -11.94
C ILE A 501 18.96 -8.46 -13.27
N ILE A 502 19.65 -9.06 -14.24
CA ILE A 502 19.12 -9.35 -15.57
C ILE A 502 19.43 -10.79 -15.89
N ASP A 503 18.42 -11.54 -16.32
CA ASP A 503 18.49 -12.94 -16.73
C ASP A 503 19.28 -13.82 -15.76
N PRO A 504 18.82 -13.94 -14.48
CA PRO A 504 19.50 -14.78 -13.52
C PRO A 504 19.57 -16.23 -14.01
N LYS A 505 20.64 -16.95 -13.64
CA LYS A 505 20.95 -18.31 -14.12
C LYS A 505 19.82 -19.31 -13.90
N ASP A 506 19.07 -19.19 -12.79
CA ASP A 506 17.90 -20.05 -12.52
C ASP A 506 16.65 -19.68 -13.33
N GLY A 507 16.64 -18.48 -13.97
CA GLY A 507 15.57 -18.02 -14.83
C GLY A 507 14.30 -17.58 -14.12
N PHE A 508 14.40 -17.23 -12.86
CA PHE A 508 13.32 -16.72 -12.04
C PHE A 508 13.72 -15.43 -11.31
N ILE A 509 12.78 -14.53 -11.17
CA ILE A 509 12.86 -13.34 -10.30
C ILE A 509 11.68 -13.38 -9.35
N TRP A 510 11.89 -13.01 -8.07
CA TRP A 510 10.86 -12.91 -7.05
C TRP A 510 11.12 -11.75 -6.11
N THR A 511 10.10 -10.97 -5.82
CA THR A 511 10.11 -9.89 -4.83
C THR A 511 8.82 -9.95 -4.00
N ALA A 512 8.96 -9.77 -2.69
CA ALA A 512 7.85 -9.79 -1.75
C ALA A 512 8.18 -8.92 -0.52
N ASN A 513 8.71 -7.71 -0.78
CA ASN A 513 9.09 -6.69 0.23
C ASN A 513 10.22 -7.13 1.19
N GLN A 514 10.88 -8.24 0.90
CA GLN A 514 12.01 -8.74 1.67
C GLN A 514 13.33 -8.03 1.26
N ARG A 515 14.41 -8.28 1.99
CA ARG A 515 15.77 -7.95 1.57
C ARG A 515 16.10 -8.68 0.26
N ILE A 516 16.24 -7.92 -0.83
CA ILE A 516 16.40 -8.46 -2.21
C ILE A 516 17.86 -8.79 -2.54
N VAL A 517 18.78 -7.96 -2.07
CA VAL A 517 20.21 -7.98 -2.42
C VAL A 517 21.07 -7.90 -1.17
N ASP A 518 22.40 -8.01 -1.33
CA ASP A 518 23.37 -7.89 -0.25
C ASP A 518 24.51 -6.94 -0.63
N GLY A 519 25.45 -6.73 0.28
CA GLY A 519 26.68 -5.95 0.06
C GLY A 519 26.43 -4.51 -0.36
N HIS A 520 27.13 -4.06 -1.43
CA HIS A 520 27.04 -2.68 -1.91
C HIS A 520 25.61 -2.30 -2.37
N ALA A 521 24.92 -3.19 -3.06
CA ALA A 521 23.56 -2.95 -3.54
C ALA A 521 22.59 -2.72 -2.36
N LEU A 522 22.70 -3.51 -1.29
CA LEU A 522 21.93 -3.31 -0.06
C LEU A 522 22.28 -1.98 0.62
N HIS A 523 23.57 -1.60 0.64
CA HIS A 523 23.98 -0.31 1.19
C HIS A 523 23.36 0.89 0.45
N LEU A 524 23.17 0.79 -0.86
CA LEU A 524 22.49 1.84 -1.65
C LEU A 524 20.99 1.95 -1.34
N ILE A 525 20.30 0.82 -1.12
CA ILE A 525 18.88 0.77 -0.82
C ILE A 525 18.61 1.08 0.66
N GLY A 526 19.46 0.61 1.56
CA GLY A 526 19.30 0.73 3.01
C GLY A 526 18.24 -0.22 3.58
N ASP A 527 17.93 -0.07 4.87
CA ASP A 527 16.94 -0.87 5.61
C ASP A 527 15.87 0.04 6.22
N GLY A 528 14.73 0.15 5.55
CA GLY A 528 13.54 0.85 6.01
C GLY A 528 12.57 -0.02 6.81
N GLY A 529 12.85 -1.31 6.96
CA GLY A 529 12.01 -2.26 7.71
C GLY A 529 11.45 -3.39 6.83
N TYR A 530 12.34 -4.13 6.20
CA TYR A 530 11.99 -5.27 5.32
C TYR A 530 10.97 -6.22 5.93
N ASP A 531 10.15 -6.83 5.07
CA ASP A 531 9.30 -7.95 5.47
C ASP A 531 10.14 -9.21 5.75
N LEU A 532 9.53 -10.18 6.46
CA LEU A 532 10.18 -11.35 7.02
C LEU A 532 10.96 -12.23 6.00
N GLY A 533 10.60 -12.19 4.73
CA GLY A 533 11.18 -13.04 3.68
C GLY A 533 10.54 -14.43 3.57
N ALA A 534 9.70 -14.83 4.52
CA ALA A 534 9.03 -16.15 4.46
C ALA A 534 8.16 -16.29 3.21
N ARG A 535 7.43 -15.24 2.84
CA ARG A 535 6.60 -15.15 1.64
C ARG A 535 7.44 -15.25 0.36
N ALA A 536 8.50 -14.47 0.26
CA ALA A 536 9.44 -14.51 -0.85
C ALA A 536 10.10 -15.88 -1.01
N ARG A 537 10.44 -16.56 0.11
CA ARG A 537 10.99 -17.92 0.10
C ARG A 537 9.98 -18.93 -0.44
N GLN A 538 8.70 -18.80 -0.08
CA GLN A 538 7.64 -19.69 -0.58
C GLN A 538 7.47 -19.47 -2.08
N ILE A 539 7.32 -18.24 -2.57
CA ILE A 539 7.25 -17.89 -4.00
C ILE A 539 8.45 -18.48 -4.77
N ARG A 540 9.68 -18.26 -4.28
CA ARG A 540 10.89 -18.82 -4.88
C ARG A 540 10.84 -20.33 -5.00
N ASN A 541 10.44 -21.01 -3.93
CA ASN A 541 10.39 -22.47 -3.90
C ASN A 541 9.29 -22.99 -4.82
N ASP A 542 8.16 -22.31 -4.90
CA ASP A 542 7.05 -22.68 -5.78
C ASP A 542 7.46 -22.47 -7.25
N LEU A 543 8.07 -21.34 -7.61
CA LEU A 543 8.60 -21.11 -8.96
C LEU A 543 9.57 -22.23 -9.40
N ARG A 544 10.49 -22.63 -8.50
CA ARG A 544 11.46 -23.69 -8.78
C ARG A 544 10.85 -25.09 -8.84
N ALA A 545 9.66 -25.27 -8.28
CA ALA A 545 8.93 -26.55 -8.31
C ALA A 545 8.05 -26.70 -9.56
N LEU A 546 7.80 -25.62 -10.30
CA LEU A 546 7.01 -25.67 -11.53
C LEU A 546 7.69 -26.51 -12.61
N LYS A 547 6.89 -27.25 -13.37
CA LYS A 547 7.35 -28.06 -14.50
C LYS A 547 7.05 -27.33 -15.81
N PRO A 548 8.04 -27.16 -16.70
CA PRO A 548 7.79 -26.60 -18.03
C PRO A 548 6.84 -27.48 -18.87
N PRO A 549 6.02 -26.90 -19.75
CA PRO A 549 5.93 -25.46 -20.02
C PRO A 549 5.07 -24.72 -18.98
N ILE A 550 5.64 -23.65 -18.41
CA ILE A 550 4.95 -22.82 -17.41
C ILE A 550 3.94 -21.89 -18.11
N THR A 551 2.80 -21.65 -17.46
CA THR A 551 1.68 -20.87 -17.98
C THR A 551 1.27 -19.74 -17.02
N ALA A 552 0.43 -18.81 -17.49
CA ALA A 552 -0.14 -17.77 -16.64
C ALA A 552 -0.97 -18.31 -15.46
N ARG A 553 -1.64 -19.46 -15.63
CA ARG A 553 -2.41 -20.10 -14.56
C ARG A 553 -1.52 -20.64 -13.44
N ASP A 554 -0.33 -21.13 -13.77
CA ASP A 554 0.64 -21.59 -12.76
C ASP A 554 1.12 -20.43 -11.89
N LEU A 555 1.29 -19.23 -12.49
CA LEU A 555 1.68 -18.04 -11.75
C LEU A 555 0.54 -17.54 -10.87
N LEU A 556 -0.69 -17.52 -11.36
CA LEU A 556 -1.87 -17.18 -10.53
C LEU A 556 -2.03 -18.17 -9.36
N ALA A 557 -1.76 -19.46 -9.58
CA ALA A 557 -1.80 -20.45 -8.50
C ALA A 557 -0.78 -20.15 -7.39
N ILE A 558 0.39 -19.57 -7.73
CA ILE A 558 1.36 -19.09 -6.74
C ILE A 558 0.82 -17.87 -5.98
N GLU A 559 0.21 -16.89 -6.66
CA GLU A 559 -0.42 -15.72 -5.99
C GLU A 559 -1.54 -16.15 -5.00
N LEU A 560 -2.18 -17.28 -5.27
CA LEU A 560 -3.26 -17.84 -4.47
C LEU A 560 -2.79 -18.88 -3.44
N ASP A 561 -1.49 -19.16 -3.32
CA ASP A 561 -0.98 -20.17 -2.39
C ASP A 561 -1.14 -19.76 -0.93
N ASP A 562 -2.00 -20.48 -0.21
CA ASP A 562 -2.31 -20.28 1.20
C ASP A 562 -1.71 -21.38 2.12
N ARG A 563 -0.77 -22.20 1.61
CA ARG A 563 -0.10 -23.26 2.40
C ARG A 563 0.67 -22.69 3.58
N ALA A 564 0.54 -23.31 4.73
CA ALA A 564 1.10 -22.85 6.00
C ALA A 564 2.59 -23.20 6.19
N VAL A 565 3.42 -22.99 5.15
CA VAL A 565 4.85 -23.37 5.16
C VAL A 565 5.60 -22.68 6.30
N PHE A 566 5.37 -21.38 6.45
CA PHE A 566 6.02 -20.61 7.52
C PHE A 566 5.59 -21.05 8.92
N LEU A 567 4.32 -21.28 9.19
CA LEU A 567 3.85 -21.65 10.52
C LEU A 567 4.19 -23.09 10.94
N ALA A 568 4.63 -23.93 10.02
CA ALA A 568 4.94 -25.35 10.32
C ALA A 568 5.98 -25.51 11.45
N HIS A 569 6.97 -24.59 11.58
CA HIS A 569 7.96 -24.66 12.66
C HIS A 569 7.36 -24.28 14.02
N TRP A 570 6.42 -23.33 14.06
CA TRP A 570 5.68 -22.98 15.28
C TRP A 570 4.75 -24.10 15.72
N ARG A 571 4.13 -24.80 14.76
CA ARG A 571 3.35 -26.01 15.03
C ARG A 571 4.20 -27.08 15.71
N ARG A 572 5.42 -27.34 15.17
CA ARG A 572 6.35 -28.31 15.76
C ARG A 572 6.68 -27.93 17.21
N LEU A 573 7.02 -26.68 17.46
CA LEU A 573 7.30 -26.18 18.82
C LEU A 573 6.09 -26.37 19.76
N LEU A 574 4.88 -26.03 19.31
CA LEU A 574 3.66 -26.19 20.12
C LEU A 574 3.40 -27.68 20.47
N ILE A 575 3.60 -28.59 19.51
CA ILE A 575 3.46 -30.03 19.75
C ILE A 575 4.54 -30.54 20.71
N GLU A 576 5.79 -30.06 20.58
CA GLU A 576 6.93 -30.41 21.45
C GLU A 576 6.67 -30.01 22.90
N VAL A 577 6.16 -28.83 23.16
CA VAL A 577 5.90 -28.35 24.54
C VAL A 577 4.63 -28.98 25.15
N LEU A 578 3.75 -29.60 24.36
CA LEU A 578 2.59 -30.37 24.81
C LEU A 578 2.96 -31.84 25.09
N THR A 579 3.94 -32.07 25.97
CA THR A 579 4.40 -33.41 26.37
C THR A 579 3.28 -34.24 27.04
N PRO A 580 3.41 -35.56 27.22
CA PRO A 580 2.45 -36.37 27.96
C PRO A 580 2.17 -35.82 29.35
N GLU A 581 3.21 -35.42 30.10
CA GLU A 581 3.13 -34.91 31.49
C GLU A 581 2.38 -33.56 31.53
N VAL A 582 2.57 -32.70 30.54
CA VAL A 582 1.86 -31.42 30.42
C VAL A 582 0.37 -31.59 30.15
N ARG A 583 0.00 -32.71 29.53
CA ARG A 583 -1.41 -33.01 29.18
C ARG A 583 -2.12 -33.86 30.24
N LEU A 584 -1.39 -34.57 31.10
CA LEU A 584 -1.96 -35.45 32.12
C LEU A 584 -2.92 -34.65 33.04
N GLY A 585 -4.16 -35.12 33.16
CA GLY A 585 -5.20 -34.44 33.96
C GLY A 585 -5.77 -33.15 33.34
N HIS A 586 -5.33 -32.78 32.10
CA HIS A 586 -5.73 -31.54 31.44
C HIS A 586 -6.45 -31.78 30.09
N PRO A 587 -7.76 -32.09 30.07
CA PRO A 587 -8.49 -32.46 28.85
C PRO A 587 -8.46 -31.40 27.75
N ARG A 588 -8.45 -30.09 28.10
CA ARG A 588 -8.34 -29.00 27.13
C ARG A 588 -6.97 -28.95 26.44
N ARG A 589 -5.88 -29.33 27.12
CA ARG A 589 -4.53 -29.43 26.51
C ARG A 589 -4.44 -30.65 25.57
N ILE A 590 -5.15 -31.75 25.91
CA ILE A 590 -5.28 -32.93 25.03
C ILE A 590 -6.02 -32.53 23.76
N ALA A 591 -7.17 -31.84 23.88
CA ALA A 591 -7.94 -31.35 22.75
C ALA A 591 -7.13 -30.37 21.87
N LEU A 592 -6.37 -29.45 22.48
CA LEU A 592 -5.47 -28.55 21.77
C LEU A 592 -4.45 -29.31 20.93
N ARG A 593 -3.74 -30.27 21.52
CA ARG A 593 -2.75 -31.08 20.80
C ARG A 593 -3.37 -31.84 19.62
N ASN A 594 -4.56 -32.40 19.80
CA ASN A 594 -5.25 -33.11 18.75
C ASN A 594 -5.65 -32.19 17.58
N ALA A 595 -6.21 -31.00 17.86
CA ALA A 595 -6.54 -30.01 16.86
C ALA A 595 -5.31 -29.53 16.07
N VAL A 596 -4.17 -29.34 16.75
CA VAL A 596 -2.91 -28.90 16.12
C VAL A 596 -2.23 -30.04 15.34
N ARG A 597 -2.36 -31.30 15.78
CA ARG A 597 -1.83 -32.46 15.01
C ARG A 597 -2.53 -32.65 13.67
N HIS A 598 -3.83 -32.43 13.65
CA HIS A 598 -4.69 -32.61 12.46
C HIS A 598 -4.98 -31.27 11.76
N TRP A 599 -4.02 -30.32 11.80
CA TRP A 599 -4.19 -29.08 11.06
C TRP A 599 -4.16 -29.33 9.54
N GLN A 600 -4.89 -28.54 8.79
CA GLN A 600 -4.99 -28.69 7.34
C GLN A 600 -3.75 -28.21 6.57
N ALA A 601 -2.71 -27.72 7.25
CA ALA A 601 -1.49 -27.13 6.70
C ALA A 601 -1.72 -25.95 5.74
N CYS A 602 -2.84 -25.24 5.88
CA CYS A 602 -3.21 -24.07 5.09
C CYS A 602 -3.84 -22.99 5.98
N ALA A 603 -3.77 -21.74 5.51
CA ALA A 603 -4.58 -20.64 6.03
C ALA A 603 -5.97 -20.64 5.39
N CYS A 604 -6.54 -21.82 5.15
CA CYS A 604 -7.87 -21.98 4.61
C CYS A 604 -8.93 -21.62 5.65
N THR A 605 -10.08 -21.13 5.20
CA THR A 605 -11.13 -20.59 6.07
C THR A 605 -11.62 -21.55 7.13
N SER A 606 -11.66 -22.85 6.82
CA SER A 606 -12.12 -23.90 7.75
C SER A 606 -11.07 -24.33 8.78
N SER A 607 -9.81 -23.90 8.67
CA SER A 607 -8.71 -24.39 9.50
C SER A 607 -8.78 -23.90 10.95
N VAL A 608 -9.04 -24.77 11.87
CA VAL A 608 -8.91 -24.55 13.32
C VAL A 608 -7.46 -24.60 13.75
N GLY A 609 -6.71 -25.59 13.26
CA GLY A 609 -5.30 -25.78 13.63
C GLY A 609 -4.42 -24.60 13.25
N TYR A 610 -4.68 -23.95 12.11
CA TYR A 610 -3.95 -22.75 11.68
C TYR A 610 -4.14 -21.61 12.69
N ASP A 611 -5.38 -21.27 13.07
CA ASP A 611 -5.67 -20.23 14.05
C ASP A 611 -4.99 -20.47 15.40
N LEU A 612 -5.01 -21.73 15.87
CA LEU A 612 -4.37 -22.11 17.14
C LEU A 612 -2.86 -21.90 17.12
N VAL A 613 -2.18 -22.34 16.04
CA VAL A 613 -0.72 -22.17 15.89
C VAL A 613 -0.36 -20.69 15.71
N TRP A 614 -1.12 -19.96 14.92
CA TRP A 614 -0.94 -18.52 14.71
C TRP A 614 -1.11 -17.74 16.03
N THR A 615 -2.13 -18.08 16.82
CA THR A 615 -2.37 -17.47 18.13
C THR A 615 -1.25 -17.80 19.11
N PHE A 616 -0.78 -19.06 19.16
CA PHE A 616 0.37 -19.46 19.97
C PHE A 616 1.63 -18.67 19.63
N ARG A 617 1.98 -18.57 18.34
CA ARG A 617 3.09 -17.74 17.86
C ARG A 617 2.99 -16.31 18.38
N LYS A 618 1.82 -15.68 18.24
CA LYS A 618 1.60 -14.30 18.72
C LYS A 618 1.80 -14.15 20.22
N ILE A 619 1.28 -15.09 21.01
CA ILE A 619 1.45 -15.08 22.46
C ILE A 619 2.93 -15.20 22.82
N VAL A 620 3.65 -16.16 22.24
CA VAL A 620 5.08 -16.37 22.50
C VAL A 620 5.90 -15.17 22.06
N LYS A 621 5.68 -14.67 20.84
CA LYS A 621 6.37 -13.50 20.31
C LYS A 621 6.21 -12.28 21.22
N HIS A 622 4.99 -12.00 21.66
CA HIS A 622 4.70 -10.91 22.56
C HIS A 622 5.38 -11.11 23.92
N ALA A 623 5.28 -12.31 24.52
CA ALA A 623 5.82 -12.59 25.85
C ALA A 623 7.37 -12.58 25.88
N VAL A 624 8.03 -13.01 24.80
CA VAL A 624 9.51 -12.95 24.68
C VAL A 624 9.98 -11.50 24.53
N LEU A 625 9.30 -10.68 23.74
CA LEU A 625 9.69 -9.29 23.50
C LEU A 625 9.31 -8.34 24.63
N ALA A 626 8.24 -8.64 25.39
CA ALA A 626 7.66 -7.74 26.37
C ALA A 626 8.69 -7.12 27.35
N PRO A 627 9.63 -7.87 27.97
CA PRO A 627 10.59 -7.27 28.90
C PRO A 627 11.52 -6.26 28.24
N PHE A 628 11.96 -6.49 27.01
CA PHE A 628 12.81 -5.56 26.27
C PHE A 628 12.05 -4.28 25.89
N LEU A 629 10.80 -4.43 25.41
CA LEU A 629 9.96 -3.31 25.03
C LEU A 629 9.50 -2.49 26.24
N GLN A 630 9.30 -3.12 27.40
CA GLN A 630 8.98 -2.41 28.64
C GLN A 630 10.14 -1.56 29.12
N LEU A 631 11.37 -2.06 29.06
CA LEU A 631 12.58 -1.28 29.37
C LEU A 631 12.72 -0.07 28.42
N ALA A 632 12.46 -0.26 27.12
CA ALA A 632 12.48 0.81 26.16
C ALA A 632 11.38 1.85 26.42
N LYS A 633 10.17 1.41 26.76
CA LYS A 633 9.06 2.30 27.09
C LYS A 633 9.28 3.08 28.41
N LYS A 634 10.05 2.52 29.33
CA LYS A 634 10.48 3.23 30.55
C LYS A 634 11.49 4.33 30.23
N ALA A 635 12.40 4.09 29.28
CA ALA A 635 13.37 5.07 28.81
C ALA A 635 12.73 6.18 27.97
N ASP A 636 11.68 5.84 27.20
CA ASP A 636 10.88 6.76 26.41
C ASP A 636 9.39 6.37 26.48
N PRO A 637 8.52 7.14 27.16
CA PRO A 637 7.07 6.87 27.23
C PRO A 637 6.37 6.82 25.87
N HIS A 638 6.93 7.48 24.85
CA HIS A 638 6.39 7.50 23.47
C HIS A 638 6.91 6.35 22.62
N PHE A 639 7.81 5.52 23.13
CA PHE A 639 8.41 4.41 22.44
C PHE A 639 7.35 3.46 21.83
N LYS A 640 7.57 3.10 20.57
CA LYS A 640 6.81 2.08 19.84
C LYS A 640 7.77 1.03 19.30
N ASN A 641 7.35 -0.23 19.28
CA ASN A 641 8.18 -1.34 18.82
C ASN A 641 8.64 -1.14 17.35
N PRO A 642 9.94 -0.94 17.08
CA PRO A 642 10.47 -0.72 15.72
C PRO A 642 10.87 -2.02 15.00
N LEU A 643 10.82 -3.17 15.68
CA LEU A 643 11.41 -4.41 15.18
C LEU A 643 10.56 -5.07 14.09
N GLY A 644 9.26 -4.74 14.00
CA GLY A 644 8.40 -5.20 12.92
C GLY A 644 8.36 -6.70 12.71
N ALA A 645 8.41 -7.10 11.43
CA ALA A 645 8.46 -8.49 11.00
C ALA A 645 9.79 -9.16 11.38
N MET A 646 10.90 -8.42 11.38
CA MET A 646 12.25 -8.92 11.65
C MET A 646 12.44 -9.44 13.10
N ALA A 647 11.59 -8.99 14.05
CA ALA A 647 11.58 -9.56 15.41
C ALA A 647 11.40 -11.09 15.46
N GLU A 648 10.88 -11.69 14.39
CA GLU A 648 10.67 -13.14 14.30
C GLU A 648 11.96 -13.94 14.48
N GLY A 649 13.07 -13.50 13.88
CA GLY A 649 14.38 -14.15 13.99
C GLY A 649 14.87 -14.26 15.43
N PRO A 650 15.05 -13.13 16.13
CA PRO A 650 15.43 -13.10 17.54
C PRO A 650 14.46 -13.86 18.45
N VAL A 651 13.16 -13.69 18.26
CA VAL A 651 12.14 -14.39 19.07
C VAL A 651 12.25 -15.90 18.89
N TRP A 652 12.38 -16.38 17.67
CA TRP A 652 12.55 -17.80 17.40
C TRP A 652 13.83 -18.35 18.03
N ALA A 653 14.95 -17.64 17.90
CA ALA A 653 16.22 -18.04 18.50
C ALA A 653 16.11 -18.13 20.03
N ILE A 654 15.50 -17.14 20.69
CA ILE A 654 15.31 -17.15 22.17
C ILE A 654 14.36 -18.29 22.58
N ALA A 655 13.22 -18.47 21.88
CA ALA A 655 12.22 -19.48 22.25
C ALA A 655 12.75 -20.92 22.10
N THR A 656 13.64 -21.17 21.13
CA THR A 656 14.21 -22.51 20.86
C THR A 656 15.47 -22.79 21.69
N SER A 657 16.37 -21.82 21.88
CA SER A 657 17.57 -21.97 22.71
C SER A 657 17.29 -21.91 24.20
N ARG A 658 16.15 -21.33 24.62
CA ARG A 658 15.65 -21.27 26.00
C ARG A 658 16.68 -20.71 27.00
N PRO A 659 17.38 -19.59 26.72
CA PRO A 659 18.40 -19.03 27.61
C PRO A 659 17.75 -18.50 28.90
N ARG A 660 18.16 -19.06 30.07
CA ARG A 660 17.56 -18.67 31.35
C ARG A 660 17.72 -17.18 31.65
N TRP A 661 18.81 -16.55 31.21
CA TRP A 661 19.11 -15.13 31.44
C TRP A 661 18.28 -14.15 30.62
N LEU A 662 17.66 -14.60 29.52
CA LEU A 662 16.72 -13.79 28.73
C LEU A 662 15.24 -14.13 28.98
N LEU A 663 14.97 -15.01 29.92
CA LEU A 663 13.61 -15.31 30.37
C LEU A 663 13.12 -14.19 31.31
N ALA A 664 11.91 -13.68 31.05
CA ALA A 664 11.28 -12.66 31.89
C ALA A 664 11.24 -13.10 33.38
N PRO A 665 11.60 -12.23 34.36
CA PRO A 665 11.73 -12.60 35.77
C PRO A 665 10.49 -13.19 36.45
N ARG A 666 9.31 -12.96 35.84
CA ARG A 666 8.04 -13.52 36.35
C ARG A 666 7.90 -15.03 36.16
N TYR A 667 8.66 -15.63 35.25
CA TYR A 667 8.64 -17.06 35.01
C TYR A 667 9.83 -17.73 35.73
N PRO A 668 9.61 -18.81 36.47
CA PRO A 668 10.71 -19.55 37.11
C PRO A 668 11.65 -20.20 36.09
N ASP A 669 11.07 -20.76 35.03
CA ASP A 669 11.77 -21.47 33.96
C ASP A 669 10.99 -21.39 32.64
N TRP A 670 11.56 -21.92 31.54
CA TRP A 670 10.96 -21.97 30.23
C TRP A 670 9.74 -22.90 30.12
N ARG A 671 9.66 -23.92 30.97
CA ARG A 671 8.49 -24.81 31.06
C ARG A 671 7.29 -24.01 31.56
N ALA A 672 7.43 -23.27 32.63
CA ALA A 672 6.37 -22.40 33.14
C ALA A 672 5.97 -21.31 32.14
N PHE A 673 6.93 -20.75 31.39
CA PHE A 673 6.67 -19.82 30.31
C PHE A 673 5.75 -20.43 29.23
N PHE A 674 6.09 -21.61 28.72
CA PHE A 674 5.29 -22.24 27.66
C PHE A 674 3.93 -22.73 28.19
N LEU A 675 3.85 -23.23 29.43
CA LEU A 675 2.58 -23.57 30.08
C LEU A 675 1.66 -22.37 30.16
N HIS A 676 2.19 -21.22 30.57
CA HIS A 676 1.43 -19.97 30.59
C HIS A 676 0.93 -19.58 29.19
N ALA A 677 1.77 -19.71 28.15
CA ALA A 677 1.38 -19.42 26.78
C ALA A 677 0.27 -20.37 26.27
N ILE A 678 0.36 -21.67 26.59
CA ILE A 678 -0.64 -22.67 26.26
C ILE A 678 -1.97 -22.37 26.96
N ASP A 679 -1.94 -22.10 28.26
CA ASP A 679 -3.16 -21.85 29.01
C ASP A 679 -3.81 -20.53 28.59
N ARG A 680 -3.02 -19.51 28.23
CA ARG A 680 -3.53 -18.28 27.61
C ARG A 680 -4.20 -18.53 26.26
N LEU A 681 -3.58 -19.37 25.39
CA LEU A 681 -4.16 -19.79 24.12
C LEU A 681 -5.52 -20.48 24.35
N ILE A 682 -5.58 -21.41 25.32
CA ILE A 682 -6.81 -22.11 25.66
C ILE A 682 -7.87 -21.12 26.14
N ARG A 683 -7.54 -20.20 27.04
CA ARG A 683 -8.50 -19.17 27.51
C ARG A 683 -9.06 -18.33 26.36
N LEU A 684 -8.23 -17.99 25.38
CA LEU A 684 -8.64 -17.15 24.23
C LEU A 684 -9.49 -17.89 23.22
N ARG A 685 -9.26 -19.20 23.01
CA ARG A 685 -9.84 -19.97 21.90
C ARG A 685 -10.82 -21.06 22.32
N TRP A 686 -10.84 -21.47 23.57
CA TRP A 686 -11.77 -22.48 24.03
C TRP A 686 -13.15 -21.89 24.27
N ARG A 687 -14.19 -22.47 23.65
CA ARG A 687 -15.60 -22.10 23.85
C ARG A 687 -16.33 -23.20 24.58
N SER A 688 -17.14 -22.83 25.58
CA SER A 688 -18.00 -23.78 26.29
C SER A 688 -18.96 -24.48 25.29
N GLY A 689 -19.10 -25.78 25.39
CA GLY A 689 -19.95 -26.59 24.53
C GLY A 689 -19.35 -26.98 23.14
N THR A 690 -18.43 -26.20 22.58
CA THR A 690 -17.87 -26.47 21.24
C THR A 690 -16.37 -26.70 21.19
N GLY A 691 -15.66 -26.43 22.31
CA GLY A 691 -14.20 -26.48 22.35
C GLY A 691 -13.56 -25.51 21.35
N PHE A 692 -12.64 -25.98 20.51
CA PHE A 692 -11.98 -25.19 19.46
C PHE A 692 -12.72 -25.19 18.12
N ARG A 693 -13.72 -26.05 17.92
CA ARG A 693 -14.34 -26.32 16.60
C ARG A 693 -14.90 -25.10 15.88
N LYS A 694 -15.35 -24.09 16.63
CA LYS A 694 -15.91 -22.85 16.08
C LYS A 694 -14.87 -21.75 15.84
N ASP A 695 -13.62 -21.90 16.31
CA ASP A 695 -12.57 -20.90 16.11
C ASP A 695 -11.75 -21.27 14.85
N THR A 696 -12.38 -21.08 13.69
CA THR A 696 -11.74 -21.28 12.39
C THR A 696 -10.95 -20.05 11.96
N TRP A 697 -9.94 -20.24 11.11
CA TRP A 697 -9.15 -19.12 10.57
C TRP A 697 -10.02 -18.12 9.80
N GLY A 698 -10.98 -18.57 8.99
CA GLY A 698 -11.87 -17.68 8.25
C GLY A 698 -12.64 -16.71 9.16
N ARG A 699 -13.10 -17.17 10.32
CA ARG A 699 -13.76 -16.29 11.30
C ARG A 699 -12.84 -15.23 11.89
N GLN A 700 -11.54 -15.55 12.04
CA GLN A 700 -10.53 -14.62 12.54
C GLN A 700 -10.01 -13.68 11.42
N ASN A 701 -10.05 -14.13 10.17
CA ASN A 701 -9.49 -13.42 9.01
C ASN A 701 -10.59 -12.91 8.06
N ARG A 702 -11.71 -12.42 8.60
CA ARG A 702 -12.74 -11.77 7.80
C ARG A 702 -12.22 -10.47 7.22
N ILE A 703 -12.35 -10.32 5.90
CA ILE A 703 -12.05 -9.06 5.26
C ILE A 703 -13.24 -8.10 5.34
N VAL A 704 -12.94 -6.82 5.52
CA VAL A 704 -13.90 -5.72 5.45
C VAL A 704 -13.42 -4.77 4.35
N ILE A 705 -14.16 -4.70 3.25
CA ILE A 705 -13.90 -3.78 2.13
C ILE A 705 -14.96 -2.68 2.20
N ALA A 706 -14.60 -1.54 2.76
CA ALA A 706 -15.52 -0.48 3.11
C ALA A 706 -15.34 0.76 2.24
N ASN A 707 -16.44 1.47 2.04
CA ASN A 707 -16.43 2.81 1.47
C ASN A 707 -16.14 3.85 2.56
N PRO A 708 -15.27 4.83 2.32
CA PRO A 708 -14.93 5.85 3.33
C PRO A 708 -16.12 6.70 3.81
N LEU A 709 -17.25 6.69 3.11
CA LEU A 709 -18.47 7.40 3.47
C LEU A 709 -19.46 6.56 4.28
N ALA A 710 -19.29 5.23 4.33
CA ALA A 710 -20.24 4.34 4.97
C ALA A 710 -20.51 4.71 6.43
N GLY A 711 -19.47 5.02 7.19
CA GLY A 711 -19.58 5.44 8.58
C GLY A 711 -20.27 6.80 8.79
N GLY A 712 -20.46 7.59 7.73
CA GLY A 712 -21.18 8.87 7.76
C GLY A 712 -22.70 8.76 7.57
N ILE A 713 -23.21 7.59 7.21
CA ILE A 713 -24.63 7.30 7.04
C ILE A 713 -25.04 6.32 8.16
N PRO A 714 -25.70 6.80 9.23
CA PRO A 714 -26.07 5.95 10.35
C PRO A 714 -26.91 4.74 9.92
N VAL A 715 -26.64 3.58 10.50
CA VAL A 715 -27.35 2.29 10.35
C VAL A 715 -27.23 1.67 8.96
N ILE A 716 -27.61 2.38 7.90
CA ILE A 716 -27.72 1.82 6.54
C ILE A 716 -26.48 2.01 5.68
N GLY A 717 -25.54 2.88 6.09
CA GLY A 717 -24.34 3.19 5.27
C GLY A 717 -23.49 1.96 4.93
N PRO A 718 -23.09 1.12 5.89
CA PRO A 718 -22.34 -0.09 5.57
C PRO A 718 -23.13 -1.06 4.67
N TRP A 719 -24.44 -1.17 4.85
CA TRP A 719 -25.28 -2.03 4.00
C TRP A 719 -25.37 -1.55 2.54
N LEU A 720 -25.36 -0.21 2.34
CA LEU A 720 -25.46 0.38 1.01
C LEU A 720 -24.12 0.48 0.28
N LEU A 721 -23.03 0.71 1.03
CA LEU A 721 -21.76 1.16 0.45
C LEU A 721 -20.61 0.15 0.57
N ASP A 722 -20.69 -0.76 1.56
CA ASP A 722 -19.62 -1.71 1.85
C ASP A 722 -19.93 -3.09 1.26
N LEU A 723 -18.87 -3.87 1.03
CA LEU A 723 -19.05 -5.32 0.86
C LEU A 723 -19.27 -5.99 2.22
N PRO A 724 -20.09 -7.04 2.29
CA PRO A 724 -20.31 -7.75 3.54
C PRO A 724 -19.01 -8.38 4.04
N PRO A 725 -18.74 -8.36 5.37
CA PRO A 725 -17.56 -8.99 5.93
C PRO A 725 -17.46 -10.46 5.53
N THR A 726 -16.44 -10.83 4.78
CA THR A 726 -16.32 -12.13 4.12
C THR A 726 -15.13 -12.91 4.66
N GLU A 727 -15.33 -14.19 4.94
CA GLU A 727 -14.24 -15.12 5.31
C GLU A 727 -13.41 -15.45 4.07
N ILE A 728 -12.07 -15.29 4.18
CA ILE A 728 -11.18 -15.48 3.06
C ILE A 728 -9.90 -16.20 3.51
N PRO A 729 -9.35 -17.12 2.70
CA PRO A 729 -8.09 -17.78 3.00
C PRO A 729 -6.90 -16.86 2.81
N GLY A 730 -5.75 -17.23 3.41
CA GLY A 730 -4.49 -16.48 3.33
C GLY A 730 -4.06 -15.84 4.65
N ASP A 731 -2.82 -15.36 4.70
CA ASP A 731 -2.20 -14.63 5.83
C ASP A 731 -1.02 -13.80 5.30
N SER A 732 -0.42 -12.99 6.15
CA SER A 732 0.72 -12.11 5.82
C SER A 732 2.02 -12.82 5.42
N ASN A 733 2.22 -14.08 5.79
CA ASN A 733 3.50 -14.79 5.61
C ASN A 733 3.45 -15.93 4.56
N MET A 734 2.59 -15.81 3.59
CA MET A 734 2.42 -16.71 2.45
C MET A 734 2.04 -15.91 1.20
N PRO A 735 2.18 -16.46 -0.02
CA PRO A 735 1.90 -15.72 -1.26
C PRO A 735 0.50 -15.11 -1.30
N ARG A 736 -0.54 -15.86 -0.93
CA ARG A 736 -1.89 -15.32 -0.79
C ARG A 736 -1.99 -14.42 0.46
N VAL A 737 -1.54 -13.18 0.33
CA VAL A 737 -1.64 -12.24 1.44
C VAL A 737 -3.08 -11.79 1.64
N GLN A 738 -3.56 -12.01 2.87
CA GLN A 738 -4.89 -11.58 3.27
C GLN A 738 -4.93 -11.31 4.78
N THR A 739 -5.44 -10.16 5.16
CA THR A 739 -5.73 -9.77 6.54
C THR A 739 -7.09 -9.09 6.60
N HIS A 740 -7.50 -8.60 7.78
CA HIS A 740 -8.80 -7.95 7.98
C HIS A 740 -9.10 -6.78 7.02
N ALA A 741 -8.09 -6.02 6.60
CA ALA A 741 -8.30 -4.84 5.76
C ALA A 741 -7.24 -4.69 4.64
N LEU A 742 -6.29 -5.63 4.53
CA LEU A 742 -5.20 -5.58 3.57
C LEU A 742 -5.14 -6.91 2.82
N GLY A 743 -4.99 -6.83 1.51
CA GLY A 743 -4.89 -7.98 0.63
C GLY A 743 -4.50 -7.55 -0.79
N ALA A 744 -4.56 -8.48 -1.74
CA ALA A 744 -4.28 -8.19 -3.14
C ALA A 744 -5.29 -7.15 -3.68
N SER A 745 -4.82 -5.91 -3.88
CA SER A 745 -5.63 -4.83 -4.45
C SER A 745 -5.84 -4.99 -5.96
N GLU A 746 -5.06 -5.84 -6.59
CA GLU A 746 -5.21 -6.45 -7.89
C GLU A 746 -4.40 -7.76 -7.91
N ARG A 747 -4.66 -8.66 -8.86
CA ARG A 747 -3.78 -9.75 -9.27
C ARG A 747 -3.63 -9.71 -10.77
N MET A 748 -2.40 -9.65 -11.24
CA MET A 748 -2.07 -9.50 -12.65
C MET A 748 -1.06 -10.55 -13.08
N VAL A 749 -1.39 -11.33 -14.12
CA VAL A 749 -0.42 -12.22 -14.77
C VAL A 749 -0.39 -11.89 -16.26
N VAL A 750 0.78 -11.52 -16.77
CA VAL A 750 0.98 -11.18 -18.19
C VAL A 750 1.74 -12.30 -18.90
N ASP A 751 1.13 -12.85 -19.93
CA ASP A 751 1.75 -13.76 -20.91
C ASP A 751 2.12 -12.96 -22.17
N LEU A 752 3.40 -12.63 -22.32
CA LEU A 752 3.89 -11.84 -23.46
C LEU A 752 3.90 -12.61 -24.79
N GLY A 753 3.87 -13.93 -24.74
CA GLY A 753 3.73 -14.78 -25.91
C GLY A 753 2.30 -14.92 -26.41
N HIS A 754 1.38 -14.96 -25.44
CA HIS A 754 -0.06 -15.10 -25.72
C HIS A 754 -0.86 -14.09 -24.88
N PRO A 755 -0.88 -12.80 -25.26
CA PRO A 755 -1.51 -11.73 -24.46
C PRO A 755 -2.98 -11.97 -24.10
N ASN A 756 -3.72 -12.72 -24.91
CA ASN A 756 -5.09 -13.13 -24.64
C ASN A 756 -5.24 -14.19 -23.53
N ARG A 757 -4.14 -14.76 -23.05
CA ARG A 757 -4.09 -15.68 -21.89
C ARG A 757 -3.65 -14.97 -20.61
N SER A 758 -3.35 -13.68 -20.71
CA SER A 758 -3.06 -12.86 -19.53
C SER A 758 -4.28 -12.76 -18.63
N LEU A 759 -4.04 -12.73 -17.29
CA LEU A 759 -5.08 -12.79 -16.28
C LEU A 759 -5.07 -11.51 -15.43
N PHE A 760 -6.27 -11.16 -14.93
CA PHE A 760 -6.40 -9.99 -14.06
C PHE A 760 -7.64 -10.08 -13.17
N GLU A 761 -7.53 -9.63 -11.91
CA GLU A 761 -8.62 -9.60 -10.93
C GLU A 761 -8.58 -8.30 -10.11
N LEU A 762 -9.76 -7.74 -9.80
CA LEU A 762 -9.95 -6.61 -8.89
C LEU A 762 -10.91 -6.98 -7.74
N PRO A 763 -10.69 -6.46 -6.50
CA PRO A 763 -11.59 -6.70 -5.36
C PRO A 763 -12.87 -5.86 -5.36
N GLY A 764 -13.22 -5.25 -6.47
CA GLY A 764 -14.41 -4.40 -6.65
C GLY A 764 -14.82 -4.32 -8.10
N GLY A 765 -14.98 -3.11 -8.64
CA GLY A 765 -15.28 -2.85 -10.04
C GLY A 765 -14.72 -1.50 -10.51
N GLU A 766 -14.97 -1.15 -11.78
CA GLU A 766 -14.42 0.08 -12.37
C GLU A 766 -15.13 1.35 -11.92
N SER A 767 -16.40 1.28 -11.50
CA SER A 767 -17.17 2.45 -11.07
C SER A 767 -16.96 2.81 -9.61
N GLY A 768 -16.83 4.10 -9.31
CA GLY A 768 -16.88 4.65 -7.96
C GLY A 768 -18.28 5.05 -7.50
N ASN A 769 -19.29 4.87 -8.33
CA ASN A 769 -20.68 5.16 -8.00
C ASN A 769 -21.36 3.89 -7.44
N PRO A 770 -21.81 3.88 -6.16
CA PRO A 770 -22.46 2.70 -5.57
C PRO A 770 -23.75 2.25 -6.28
N ALA A 771 -24.42 3.14 -7.00
CA ALA A 771 -25.60 2.81 -7.79
C ALA A 771 -25.28 2.16 -9.14
N SER A 772 -24.00 2.11 -9.53
CA SER A 772 -23.55 1.48 -10.76
C SER A 772 -23.48 -0.04 -10.62
N PRO A 773 -23.91 -0.84 -11.62
CA PRO A 773 -23.70 -2.27 -11.63
C PRO A 773 -22.22 -2.66 -11.63
N PHE A 774 -21.33 -1.73 -12.01
CA PHE A 774 -19.87 -1.91 -12.08
C PHE A 774 -19.13 -1.42 -10.81
N TYR A 775 -19.82 -1.34 -9.67
CA TYR A 775 -19.22 -0.93 -8.39
C TYR A 775 -18.47 -2.07 -7.71
N THR A 776 -19.03 -3.31 -7.77
CA THR A 776 -18.51 -4.50 -7.07
C THR A 776 -18.58 -5.78 -7.91
N ASP A 777 -18.81 -5.69 -9.20
CA ASP A 777 -19.10 -6.81 -10.11
C ASP A 777 -17.91 -7.78 -10.29
N GLU A 778 -16.67 -7.35 -10.07
CA GLU A 778 -15.47 -8.20 -10.14
C GLU A 778 -15.14 -8.89 -8.80
N PHE A 779 -15.73 -8.46 -7.67
CA PHE A 779 -15.45 -9.02 -6.35
C PHE A 779 -15.65 -10.55 -6.25
N PRO A 780 -16.72 -11.17 -6.80
CA PRO A 780 -16.91 -12.61 -6.72
C PRO A 780 -15.79 -13.42 -7.40
N ALA A 781 -15.25 -12.93 -8.51
CA ALA A 781 -14.14 -13.56 -9.21
C ALA A 781 -12.84 -13.45 -8.39
N TRP A 782 -12.52 -12.25 -7.92
CA TRP A 782 -11.36 -11.99 -7.07
C TRP A 782 -11.37 -12.82 -5.77
N LEU A 783 -12.53 -12.92 -5.11
CA LEU A 783 -12.71 -13.69 -3.87
C LEU A 783 -12.34 -15.18 -4.08
N LYS A 784 -12.78 -15.73 -5.22
CA LYS A 784 -12.55 -17.13 -5.57
C LYS A 784 -11.21 -17.40 -6.25
N GLY A 785 -10.49 -16.34 -6.69
CA GLY A 785 -9.26 -16.46 -7.48
C GLY A 785 -9.53 -17.07 -8.85
N LEU A 786 -10.55 -16.62 -9.56
CA LEU A 786 -10.88 -17.14 -10.89
C LEU A 786 -9.96 -16.51 -11.95
N PRO A 787 -9.49 -17.30 -12.94
CA PRO A 787 -8.58 -16.82 -13.97
C PRO A 787 -9.30 -15.95 -15.01
N GLU A 788 -9.60 -14.69 -14.67
CA GLU A 788 -10.29 -13.73 -15.51
C GLU A 788 -9.38 -13.11 -16.57
N PRO A 789 -9.86 -12.82 -17.78
CA PRO A 789 -9.04 -12.20 -18.83
C PRO A 789 -8.56 -10.79 -18.45
N PHE A 790 -7.29 -10.48 -18.74
CA PHE A 790 -6.74 -9.14 -18.55
C PHE A 790 -7.20 -8.16 -19.62
N ALA A 791 -7.19 -8.58 -20.90
CA ALA A 791 -7.61 -7.73 -22.02
C ALA A 791 -9.12 -7.47 -21.95
N PRO A 792 -9.56 -6.22 -22.21
CA PRO A 792 -10.98 -5.91 -22.34
C PRO A 792 -11.67 -6.79 -23.37
N GLY A 793 -12.92 -7.12 -23.08
CA GLY A 793 -13.79 -7.91 -23.96
C GLY A 793 -14.29 -7.12 -25.18
N ARG A 794 -15.28 -7.69 -25.89
CA ARG A 794 -15.95 -6.98 -26.99
C ARG A 794 -16.65 -5.72 -26.47
N PRO A 795 -16.65 -4.63 -27.25
CA PRO A 795 -17.35 -3.41 -26.87
C PRO A 795 -18.85 -3.66 -26.58
N HIS A 796 -19.28 -3.24 -25.40
CA HIS A 796 -20.68 -3.24 -24.97
C HIS A 796 -21.31 -1.87 -25.16
N SER A 797 -20.51 -0.80 -24.96
CA SER A 797 -20.92 0.56 -25.25
C SER A 797 -19.79 1.34 -25.92
N VAL A 798 -20.17 2.35 -26.73
CA VAL A 798 -19.23 3.15 -27.53
C VAL A 798 -19.55 4.63 -27.36
N MET A 799 -18.53 5.42 -27.04
CA MET A 799 -18.59 6.87 -27.00
C MET A 799 -17.56 7.47 -27.94
N LEU A 800 -17.95 8.55 -28.63
CA LEU A 800 -17.08 9.33 -29.51
C LEU A 800 -16.85 10.71 -28.89
N LEU A 801 -15.60 11.05 -28.63
CA LEU A 801 -15.18 12.38 -28.22
C LEU A 801 -14.67 13.11 -29.45
N TRP A 802 -15.27 14.26 -29.78
CA TRP A 802 -14.90 15.07 -30.95
C TRP A 802 -14.20 16.35 -30.51
N PRO A 803 -13.26 16.88 -31.33
CA PRO A 803 -12.72 18.22 -31.13
C PRO A 803 -13.85 19.27 -31.18
N GLU A 804 -13.85 20.20 -30.25
CA GLU A 804 -14.78 21.34 -30.30
C GLU A 804 -14.46 22.22 -31.52
N PRO A 805 -15.46 22.60 -32.36
CA PRO A 805 -15.23 23.52 -33.49
C PRO A 805 -14.67 24.85 -33.03
N LYS A 806 -13.57 25.31 -33.64
CA LYS A 806 -12.98 26.61 -33.34
C LYS A 806 -14.00 27.73 -33.62
N GLY A 807 -14.43 28.45 -32.57
CA GLY A 807 -15.31 29.63 -32.69
C GLY A 807 -16.70 29.53 -32.06
N LYS A 808 -17.08 28.39 -31.43
CA LYS A 808 -18.35 28.30 -30.67
C LYS A 808 -18.09 28.37 -29.16
N ARG A 809 -18.82 29.25 -28.44
CA ARG A 809 -18.93 29.18 -26.96
C ARG A 809 -19.69 27.91 -26.60
N ALA A 810 -19.19 27.20 -25.63
CA ALA A 810 -19.62 25.87 -25.19
C ALA A 810 -21.14 25.77 -24.92
N HIS A 811 -21.84 25.03 -25.78
CA HIS A 811 -23.10 24.37 -25.45
C HIS A 811 -23.00 22.92 -25.91
N PRO A 812 -23.35 21.94 -25.10
CA PRO A 812 -23.31 20.53 -25.49
C PRO A 812 -24.40 20.22 -26.53
N VAL A 813 -23.99 19.93 -27.73
CA VAL A 813 -24.91 19.51 -28.83
C VAL A 813 -25.06 18.00 -28.77
N ARG A 814 -26.28 17.53 -28.54
CA ARG A 814 -26.68 16.13 -28.67
C ARG A 814 -26.96 15.80 -30.16
N ARG A 815 -26.09 15.00 -30.81
CA ARG A 815 -26.35 14.45 -32.14
C ARG A 815 -26.51 12.92 -32.08
N PRO A 816 -27.44 12.32 -32.88
CA PRO A 816 -27.59 10.88 -32.96
C PRO A 816 -26.42 10.23 -33.73
N ILE A 817 -26.17 8.96 -33.47
CA ILE A 817 -25.08 8.16 -34.03
C ILE A 817 -25.40 7.75 -35.45
N VAL A 818 -24.54 8.07 -36.42
CA VAL A 818 -24.49 7.42 -37.75
C VAL A 818 -23.23 6.57 -37.78
N PRO A 819 -23.30 5.26 -38.08
CA PRO A 819 -22.13 4.40 -38.11
C PRO A 819 -21.42 4.52 -39.46
N GLU A 820 -20.32 5.25 -39.53
CA GLU A 820 -19.39 5.17 -40.66
C GLU A 820 -18.31 4.10 -40.43
N ARG A 821 -18.30 3.09 -41.28
CA ARG A 821 -17.22 2.13 -41.43
C ARG A 821 -16.03 2.82 -42.10
N GLY A 822 -14.87 2.90 -41.47
CA GLY A 822 -13.63 3.18 -42.18
C GLY A 822 -12.56 4.08 -41.62
N PHE A 823 -12.57 4.52 -40.34
CA PHE A 823 -11.55 5.47 -39.86
C PHE A 823 -10.44 4.88 -38.96
N PHE A 824 -10.51 3.61 -38.57
CA PHE A 824 -9.54 2.98 -37.67
C PHE A 824 -9.06 1.62 -38.22
N GLY A 825 -8.30 1.65 -39.28
CA GLY A 825 -7.57 0.51 -39.84
C GLY A 825 -6.11 0.46 -39.28
#